data_6aca7038d3a9645bf73a14c13e9f4591
#
_entry.id   6aca7038d3a9645bf73a14c13e9f4591
#
_cell.length_a   1.000
_cell.length_b   1.000
_cell.length_c   1.000
_cell.angle_alpha   90.00
_cell.angle_beta   90.00
_cell.angle_gamma   90.00
#
_symmetry.space_group_name_H-M   'P 1'
#
loop_
_entity.id
_entity.type
_entity.pdbx_description
1 polymer ?
#
loop_
_entity_poly.entity_id
_entity_poly.type
_entity_poly.pdbx_seq_one_letter_code
_entity_poly.pdbx_strand_id
1 'polypeptide(L)'
;MPSPWTELRLNEHRLSCWNRFYDFKDELLPADIRSGSADLLKGPIRLVAIVDGVLHQWKPASFTVTRTTLQCIEFVTTQESPVLKAVCEWRLEFDGMLLCNLVVYPANGSVTLSSLKMVIPLNSDHAKLFHHHPIKTLYQQSWGTDRMNSGTLRGNKMELPFVHHIWFGDESCGLQWFAESDQELSPGKHFLTVDRNANVEFRLLKSRVISNSQPFRFVFGLMASPVKPSVPHDYLRWVFPGGGIAIYRQDYSGNPVDLNNSWLAELYRKGVNCLNLWNSQDSMGDPTISNPDLAALVDAAENFGIAVCSSTGVWIDEKTRGYDSAWELRPRLDWYDDSVPGVVAHAMCQKGGWQTWFLNRCKRMMKTSGVRGFYLDGSGTPQICANTEHGCGYRVGQKVKGTLPILATRELMKKLYLLTRSSSGRNWILAHTSSTILLPCLSFADAYLDGEHICGYPETNSHLNTYNNPTYTIESFRAQMIGHQFGIPAFYLKYPKKGFEAEDVRRCSAYALVHGMSPISLDHAPVFWKAYADFGGSEARWIPYWQDGSPVKCDNKDVKLSSYIRCGRGVLTVIANLTYAPLSATISLNSSQVDLKGEVVVRDVAKNQTLLLNDGRVKIELDPGSYKILVFSGVDE
;
A
#
# COMPACT_ATOMS: atom_id res chain seq x y z
N MET A 1 21.86 -8.28 -3.29
CA MET A 1 20.69 -7.51 -2.82
C MET A 1 19.93 -7.01 -4.02
N PRO A 2 18.62 -7.17 -4.11
CA PRO A 2 17.85 -6.62 -5.23
C PRO A 2 17.73 -5.10 -5.11
N SER A 3 17.82 -4.38 -6.26
CA SER A 3 17.45 -2.96 -6.34
C SER A 3 15.96 -2.81 -6.01
N PRO A 4 15.50 -1.71 -5.38
CA PRO A 4 16.25 -0.48 -5.11
C PRO A 4 16.85 -0.38 -3.69
N TRP A 5 16.85 -1.45 -2.92
CA TRP A 5 17.33 -1.41 -1.53
C TRP A 5 18.86 -1.39 -1.45
N THR A 6 19.35 -0.81 -0.35
CA THR A 6 20.77 -0.72 -0.03
C THR A 6 21.17 -1.76 1.02
N GLU A 7 22.47 -1.97 1.19
CA GLU A 7 22.99 -2.89 2.21
C GLU A 7 22.54 -2.48 3.61
N LEU A 8 22.27 -3.51 4.42
CA LEU A 8 22.06 -3.35 5.85
C LEU A 8 23.38 -2.94 6.52
N ARG A 9 23.30 -2.04 7.47
CA ARG A 9 24.45 -1.62 8.27
C ARG A 9 24.10 -1.71 9.75
N LEU A 10 25.06 -2.15 10.53
CA LEU A 10 25.01 -2.17 11.99
C LEU A 10 26.15 -1.31 12.52
N ASN A 11 25.83 -0.38 13.40
CA ASN A 11 26.78 0.42 14.16
C ASN A 11 26.36 0.38 15.63
N GLU A 12 27.11 -0.38 16.44
CA GLU A 12 26.78 -0.66 17.84
C GLU A 12 25.38 -1.28 17.99
N HIS A 13 24.39 -0.49 18.39
CA HIS A 13 22.99 -0.91 18.58
C HIS A 13 22.04 -0.35 17.52
N ARG A 14 22.58 0.38 16.53
CA ARG A 14 21.82 0.99 15.46
C ARG A 14 21.92 0.19 14.18
N LEU A 15 20.78 -0.30 13.74
CA LEU A 15 20.61 -0.98 12.45
C LEU A 15 20.03 -0.01 11.43
N SER A 16 20.58 0.01 10.22
CA SER A 16 20.08 0.87 9.14
C SER A 16 19.90 0.09 7.83
N CYS A 17 18.88 0.47 7.09
CA CYS A 17 18.61 0.09 5.72
C CYS A 17 18.36 1.36 4.91
N TRP A 18 17.97 1.23 3.64
CA TRP A 18 17.69 2.41 2.82
C TRP A 18 16.79 3.43 3.54
N ASN A 19 17.32 4.61 3.79
CA ASN A 19 16.65 5.78 4.37
C ASN A 19 15.93 5.58 5.71
N ARG A 20 16.20 4.49 6.43
CA ARG A 20 15.57 4.18 7.73
C ARG A 20 16.58 3.59 8.69
N PHE A 21 16.37 3.83 9.99
CA PHE A 21 17.12 3.12 11.02
C PHE A 21 16.28 2.81 12.25
N TYR A 22 16.75 1.79 12.99
CA TYR A 22 16.22 1.28 14.24
C TYR A 22 17.36 1.26 15.25
N ASP A 23 17.23 2.01 16.34
CA ASP A 23 18.25 2.10 17.39
C ASP A 23 17.72 1.49 18.66
N PHE A 24 18.48 0.55 19.24
CA PHE A 24 18.04 -0.19 20.44
C PHE A 24 18.66 0.37 21.71
N LYS A 25 19.90 0.90 21.66
CA LYS A 25 20.66 1.33 22.87
C LYS A 25 20.61 0.24 23.95
N ASP A 26 20.21 0.64 25.15
CA ASP A 26 20.07 -0.26 26.32
C ASP A 26 18.61 -0.72 26.53
N GLU A 27 17.80 -0.78 25.47
CA GLU A 27 16.37 -1.12 25.51
C GLU A 27 16.08 -2.48 24.88
N LEU A 28 15.07 -3.17 25.41
CA LEU A 28 14.58 -4.44 24.86
C LEU A 28 13.99 -4.28 23.46
N LEU A 29 13.27 -3.19 23.26
CA LEU A 29 12.57 -2.81 22.04
C LEU A 29 13.22 -1.54 21.48
N PRO A 30 12.98 -1.15 20.22
CA PRO A 30 13.59 0.04 19.64
C PRO A 30 13.46 1.28 20.52
N ALA A 31 14.57 1.91 20.84
CA ALA A 31 14.63 3.20 21.55
C ALA A 31 14.31 4.36 20.61
N ASP A 32 14.67 4.23 19.33
CA ASP A 32 14.39 5.21 18.30
C ASP A 32 14.15 4.52 16.96
N ILE A 33 13.23 5.08 16.17
CA ILE A 33 12.96 4.66 14.79
C ILE A 33 12.84 5.93 13.94
N ARG A 34 13.60 5.98 12.83
CA ARG A 34 13.55 7.11 11.89
C ARG A 34 13.27 6.65 10.45
N SER A 35 12.64 7.56 9.72
CA SER A 35 12.49 7.49 8.28
C SER A 35 12.94 8.81 7.65
N GLY A 36 14.04 8.77 6.89
CA GLY A 36 14.70 9.99 6.44
C GLY A 36 15.16 10.86 7.62
N SER A 37 14.73 12.10 7.64
CA SER A 37 14.96 13.04 8.74
C SER A 37 13.87 12.99 9.83
N ALA A 38 12.80 12.21 9.63
CA ALA A 38 11.67 12.17 10.55
C ALA A 38 11.91 11.20 11.71
N ASP A 39 11.84 11.69 12.94
CA ASP A 39 11.79 10.87 14.15
C ASP A 39 10.36 10.36 14.34
N LEU A 40 10.13 9.04 14.20
CA LEU A 40 8.79 8.43 14.29
C LEU A 40 8.36 8.22 15.74
N LEU A 41 9.31 8.16 16.66
CA LEU A 41 9.08 8.00 18.10
C LEU A 41 9.49 9.27 18.85
N LYS A 42 8.80 9.57 19.94
CA LYS A 42 9.20 10.61 20.91
C LYS A 42 9.96 10.04 22.11
N GLY A 43 10.20 8.74 22.13
CA GLY A 43 10.95 8.01 23.16
C GLY A 43 10.90 6.50 22.93
N PRO A 44 11.56 5.70 23.80
CA PRO A 44 11.66 4.26 23.63
C PRO A 44 10.31 3.54 23.62
N ILE A 45 10.20 2.51 22.78
CA ILE A 45 9.11 1.52 22.89
C ILE A 45 9.35 0.73 24.17
N ARG A 46 8.33 0.57 25.00
CA ARG A 46 8.45 -0.06 26.31
C ARG A 46 7.56 -1.29 26.47
N LEU A 47 8.11 -2.31 27.09
CA LEU A 47 7.35 -3.43 27.63
C LEU A 47 7.00 -3.12 29.08
N VAL A 48 5.72 -2.99 29.41
CA VAL A 48 5.22 -2.66 30.75
C VAL A 48 4.59 -3.92 31.32
N ALA A 49 5.13 -4.42 32.44
CA ALA A 49 4.69 -5.64 33.10
C ALA A 49 4.25 -5.36 34.55
N ILE A 50 3.08 -5.89 34.91
CA ILE A 50 2.57 -5.92 36.28
C ILE A 50 2.51 -7.38 36.71
N VAL A 51 3.24 -7.75 37.77
CA VAL A 51 3.27 -9.10 38.33
C VAL A 51 2.71 -9.05 39.74
N ASP A 52 1.72 -9.90 40.03
CA ASP A 52 1.03 -9.97 41.31
C ASP A 52 0.52 -8.59 41.81
N GLY A 53 0.08 -7.77 40.84
CA GLY A 53 -0.43 -6.40 41.11
C GLY A 53 0.65 -5.31 41.23
N VAL A 54 1.94 -5.65 41.15
CA VAL A 54 3.07 -4.71 41.31
C VAL A 54 3.72 -4.41 39.95
N LEU A 55 3.95 -3.11 39.67
CA LEU A 55 4.71 -2.66 38.50
C LEU A 55 6.20 -2.91 38.71
N HIS A 56 6.81 -3.63 37.81
CA HIS A 56 8.25 -3.94 37.86
C HIS A 56 9.06 -3.10 36.89
N GLN A 57 10.20 -2.59 37.39
CA GLN A 57 11.18 -1.86 36.61
C GLN A 57 12.16 -2.84 35.94
N TRP A 58 12.47 -2.58 34.69
CA TRP A 58 13.44 -3.31 33.92
C TRP A 58 14.85 -2.73 34.10
N LYS A 59 15.86 -3.58 34.14
CA LYS A 59 17.28 -3.18 34.04
C LYS A 59 17.61 -2.83 32.58
N PRO A 60 18.76 -2.16 32.32
CA PRO A 60 19.26 -1.99 30.96
C PRO A 60 19.34 -3.32 30.19
N ALA A 61 18.98 -3.30 28.92
CA ALA A 61 18.98 -4.50 28.08
C ALA A 61 20.39 -4.82 27.54
N SER A 62 20.66 -6.10 27.33
CA SER A 62 21.80 -6.56 26.53
C SER A 62 21.40 -6.62 25.05
N PHE A 63 22.39 -6.45 24.17
CA PHE A 63 22.22 -6.57 22.71
C PHE A 63 23.31 -7.50 22.17
N THR A 64 22.95 -8.57 21.46
CA THR A 64 23.89 -9.55 20.92
C THR A 64 23.51 -9.92 19.50
N VAL A 65 24.42 -9.68 18.54
CA VAL A 65 24.23 -10.10 17.15
C VAL A 65 24.51 -11.60 17.03
N THR A 66 23.58 -12.32 16.42
CA THR A 66 23.68 -13.77 16.21
C THR A 66 24.06 -14.13 14.79
N ARG A 67 23.64 -13.30 13.81
CA ARG A 67 23.93 -13.55 12.40
C ARG A 67 23.86 -12.25 11.58
N THR A 68 24.79 -12.11 10.63
CA THR A 68 24.78 -11.04 9.63
C THR A 68 24.96 -11.64 8.25
N THR A 69 24.07 -11.26 7.33
CA THR A 69 24.11 -11.60 5.91
C THR A 69 23.80 -10.36 5.07
N LEU A 70 23.95 -10.46 3.74
CA LEU A 70 23.50 -9.40 2.84
C LEU A 70 21.99 -9.18 2.87
N GLN A 71 21.20 -10.16 3.33
CA GLN A 71 19.74 -10.12 3.30
C GLN A 71 19.12 -9.75 4.64
N CYS A 72 19.76 -10.09 5.74
CA CYS A 72 19.25 -9.83 7.08
C CYS A 72 20.35 -9.76 8.14
N ILE A 73 20.02 -9.06 9.23
CA ILE A 73 20.76 -9.09 10.50
C ILE A 73 19.83 -9.70 11.55
N GLU A 74 20.31 -10.74 12.23
CA GLU A 74 19.63 -11.40 13.34
C GLU A 74 20.37 -11.10 14.64
N PHE A 75 19.63 -10.77 15.69
CA PHE A 75 20.18 -10.38 16.98
C PHE A 75 19.18 -10.64 18.10
N VAL A 76 19.66 -10.64 19.32
CA VAL A 76 18.87 -10.87 20.54
C VAL A 76 19.05 -9.68 21.47
N THR A 77 17.94 -9.18 21.98
CA THR A 77 17.92 -8.28 23.13
C THR A 77 17.34 -8.99 24.34
N THR A 78 17.93 -8.79 25.51
CA THR A 78 17.46 -9.40 26.76
C THR A 78 17.38 -8.34 27.83
N GLN A 79 16.26 -8.33 28.55
CA GLN A 79 16.02 -7.39 29.64
C GLN A 79 15.49 -8.16 30.86
N GLU A 80 15.98 -7.81 32.04
CA GLU A 80 15.66 -8.51 33.28
C GLU A 80 15.10 -7.55 34.35
N SER A 81 14.24 -8.09 35.18
CA SER A 81 13.79 -7.49 36.43
C SER A 81 13.94 -8.49 37.57
N PRO A 82 13.69 -8.13 38.83
CA PRO A 82 13.79 -9.11 39.95
C PRO A 82 12.89 -10.34 39.77
N VAL A 83 11.82 -10.25 38.98
CA VAL A 83 10.79 -11.31 38.86
C VAL A 83 10.57 -11.81 37.45
N LEU A 84 11.08 -11.12 36.44
CA LEU A 84 10.87 -11.45 35.01
C LEU A 84 12.18 -11.36 34.22
N LYS A 85 12.25 -12.17 33.17
CA LYS A 85 13.22 -12.05 32.09
C LYS A 85 12.47 -11.97 30.75
N ALA A 86 12.71 -10.95 29.98
CA ALA A 86 12.19 -10.79 28.62
C ALA A 86 13.33 -10.94 27.61
N VAL A 87 13.07 -11.73 26.56
CA VAL A 87 13.99 -11.99 25.45
C VAL A 87 13.28 -11.69 24.16
N CYS A 88 13.89 -10.89 23.31
CA CYS A 88 13.44 -10.65 21.95
C CYS A 88 14.47 -11.17 20.96
N GLU A 89 14.08 -12.13 20.14
CA GLU A 89 14.84 -12.57 18.98
C GLU A 89 14.37 -11.74 17.78
N TRP A 90 15.29 -10.97 17.20
CA TRP A 90 15.02 -10.01 16.15
C TRP A 90 15.62 -10.45 14.82
N ARG A 91 14.90 -10.10 13.75
CA ARG A 91 15.39 -10.20 12.38
C ARG A 91 15.03 -8.94 11.62
N LEU A 92 16.04 -8.16 11.22
CA LEU A 92 15.89 -7.04 10.28
C LEU A 92 16.22 -7.54 8.87
N GLU A 93 15.28 -7.40 7.93
CA GLU A 93 15.53 -7.66 6.51
C GLU A 93 15.86 -6.38 5.74
N PHE A 94 16.48 -6.54 4.56
CA PHE A 94 17.03 -5.44 3.76
C PHE A 94 16.01 -4.36 3.37
N ASP A 95 14.72 -4.69 3.29
CA ASP A 95 13.65 -3.75 2.99
C ASP A 95 13.11 -3.04 4.25
N GLY A 96 13.72 -3.28 5.40
CA GLY A 96 13.40 -2.64 6.67
C GLY A 96 12.29 -3.33 7.47
N MET A 97 11.84 -4.52 7.09
CA MET A 97 10.97 -5.30 7.95
C MET A 97 11.75 -5.80 9.16
N LEU A 98 11.32 -5.40 10.34
CA LEU A 98 11.88 -5.82 11.64
C LEU A 98 10.89 -6.77 12.32
N LEU A 99 11.22 -8.05 12.38
CA LEU A 99 10.41 -9.11 13.00
C LEU A 99 10.94 -9.43 14.40
N CYS A 100 10.05 -9.59 15.37
CA CYS A 100 10.35 -9.94 16.76
C CYS A 100 9.65 -11.23 17.19
N ASN A 101 10.37 -12.12 17.82
CA ASN A 101 9.84 -13.19 18.64
C ASN A 101 10.10 -12.82 20.11
N LEU A 102 9.08 -12.29 20.79
CA LEU A 102 9.12 -11.91 22.21
C LEU A 102 8.78 -13.11 23.08
N VAL A 103 9.64 -13.39 24.05
CA VAL A 103 9.38 -14.40 25.10
C VAL A 103 9.57 -13.77 26.48
N VAL A 104 8.60 -13.95 27.38
CA VAL A 104 8.68 -13.47 28.76
C VAL A 104 8.60 -14.65 29.70
N TYR A 105 9.64 -14.82 30.50
CA TYR A 105 9.80 -15.86 31.51
C TYR A 105 9.68 -15.27 32.92
N PRO A 106 9.23 -16.04 33.93
CA PRO A 106 9.49 -15.69 35.31
C PRO A 106 11.00 -15.88 35.60
N ALA A 107 11.57 -15.03 36.45
CA ALA A 107 12.96 -15.19 36.90
C ALA A 107 13.16 -16.48 37.70
N ASN A 108 12.16 -16.88 38.49
CA ASN A 108 12.13 -18.10 39.28
C ASN A 108 10.70 -18.67 39.33
N GLY A 109 10.58 -20.01 39.30
CA GLY A 109 9.31 -20.73 39.51
C GLY A 109 8.19 -20.34 38.54
N SER A 110 7.10 -19.82 39.09
CA SER A 110 5.95 -19.30 38.36
C SER A 110 5.45 -17.98 38.97
N VAL A 111 4.91 -17.09 38.15
CA VAL A 111 4.34 -15.81 38.59
C VAL A 111 3.01 -15.52 37.89
N THR A 112 2.14 -14.75 38.53
CA THR A 112 0.95 -14.24 37.92
C THR A 112 1.25 -12.92 37.21
N LEU A 113 1.37 -12.97 35.89
CA LEU A 113 1.52 -11.79 35.06
C LEU A 113 0.15 -11.11 34.95
N SER A 114 -0.10 -10.14 35.86
CA SER A 114 -1.40 -9.45 35.99
C SER A 114 -1.71 -8.56 34.79
N SER A 115 -0.68 -8.01 34.14
CA SER A 115 -0.80 -7.22 32.90
C SER A 115 0.51 -7.21 32.16
N LEU A 116 0.46 -7.34 30.84
CA LEU A 116 1.59 -7.11 29.94
C LEU A 116 1.14 -6.23 28.78
N LYS A 117 1.87 -5.15 28.55
CA LYS A 117 1.58 -4.17 27.51
C LYS A 117 2.85 -3.78 26.78
N MET A 118 2.73 -3.51 25.49
CA MET A 118 3.73 -2.80 24.70
C MET A 118 3.24 -1.39 24.44
N VAL A 119 4.06 -0.39 24.74
CA VAL A 119 3.72 1.03 24.55
C VAL A 119 4.66 1.65 23.52
N ILE A 120 4.10 2.15 22.43
CA ILE A 120 4.82 2.86 21.37
C ILE A 120 4.48 4.35 21.50
N PRO A 121 5.42 5.18 21.96
CA PRO A 121 5.22 6.62 22.06
C PRO A 121 5.51 7.27 20.71
N LEU A 122 4.50 7.39 19.84
CA LEU A 122 4.67 8.00 18.53
C LEU A 122 4.93 9.50 18.62
N ASN A 123 5.74 10.02 17.70
CA ASN A 123 5.90 11.45 17.53
C ASN A 123 4.64 12.04 16.86
N SER A 124 3.94 12.93 17.55
CA SER A 124 2.69 13.55 17.09
C SER A 124 2.85 14.37 15.80
N ASP A 125 4.07 14.84 15.49
CA ASP A 125 4.36 15.58 14.26
C ASP A 125 4.21 14.70 13.02
N HIS A 126 4.40 13.38 13.18
CA HIS A 126 4.29 12.38 12.13
C HIS A 126 3.14 11.39 12.35
N ALA A 127 2.52 11.33 13.52
CA ALA A 127 1.39 10.43 13.79
C ALA A 127 0.05 11.17 13.63
N LYS A 128 -0.27 11.58 12.41
CA LYS A 128 -1.48 12.36 12.07
C LYS A 128 -2.60 11.49 11.52
N LEU A 129 -2.23 10.43 10.83
CA LEU A 129 -3.12 9.51 10.11
C LEU A 129 -2.93 8.09 10.61
N PHE A 130 -3.92 7.25 10.36
CA PHE A 130 -3.84 5.81 10.59
C PHE A 130 -4.51 5.02 9.48
N HIS A 131 -4.06 3.77 9.32
CA HIS A 131 -4.69 2.75 8.49
C HIS A 131 -4.50 1.39 9.15
N HIS A 132 -5.57 0.60 9.31
CA HIS A 132 -5.49 -0.72 9.94
C HIS A 132 -6.15 -1.80 9.10
N HIS A 133 -5.87 -3.06 9.45
CA HIS A 133 -6.58 -4.20 8.86
C HIS A 133 -8.08 -4.11 9.16
N PRO A 134 -8.94 -4.37 8.17
CA PRO A 134 -10.37 -4.46 8.39
C PRO A 134 -10.72 -5.47 9.50
N ILE A 135 -11.70 -5.15 10.34
CA ILE A 135 -12.04 -5.94 11.56
C ILE A 135 -12.86 -7.19 11.24
N LYS A 136 -13.55 -7.23 10.13
CA LYS A 136 -14.42 -8.35 9.74
C LYS A 136 -13.78 -9.20 8.63
N THR A 137 -14.28 -10.44 8.44
CA THR A 137 -13.69 -11.40 7.50
C THR A 137 -13.60 -10.88 6.05
N LEU A 138 -12.61 -11.29 5.37
CA LEU A 138 -11.97 -10.85 4.17
C LEU A 138 -12.81 -10.33 3.02
N TYR A 139 -13.71 -11.12 2.52
CA TYR A 139 -14.38 -10.76 1.29
C TYR A 139 -15.57 -9.85 1.48
N GLN A 140 -16.31 -10.10 2.53
CA GLN A 140 -17.44 -9.23 2.90
C GLN A 140 -17.00 -7.82 3.32
N GLN A 141 -15.71 -7.61 3.48
CA GLN A 141 -15.13 -6.37 4.04
C GLN A 141 -14.46 -5.50 3.04
N SER A 142 -13.77 -6.08 2.07
CA SER A 142 -13.23 -5.32 0.93
C SER A 142 -14.36 -4.58 0.19
N TRP A 143 -15.57 -5.10 0.28
CA TRP A 143 -16.78 -4.54 -0.33
C TRP A 143 -17.56 -3.57 0.55
N GLY A 144 -16.98 -3.06 1.62
CA GLY A 144 -17.51 -1.83 2.16
C GLY A 144 -18.24 -1.86 3.50
N THR A 145 -18.02 -2.82 4.37
CA THR A 145 -18.70 -2.85 5.67
C THR A 145 -17.91 -2.23 6.82
N ASP A 146 -16.58 -2.11 6.73
CA ASP A 146 -15.78 -1.40 7.72
C ASP A 146 -15.19 -0.11 7.14
N ARG A 147 -15.96 0.95 7.29
CA ARG A 147 -15.68 2.28 6.71
C ARG A 147 -14.62 3.07 7.47
N MET A 148 -14.18 2.55 8.63
CA MET A 148 -13.36 3.30 9.60
C MET A 148 -11.94 2.74 9.72
N ASN A 149 -11.47 1.94 8.75
CA ASN A 149 -10.12 1.38 8.80
C ASN A 149 -8.99 2.39 8.48
N SER A 150 -9.35 3.60 8.10
CA SER A 150 -8.41 4.69 7.82
C SER A 150 -8.97 6.03 8.29
N GLY A 151 -8.11 6.94 8.72
CA GLY A 151 -8.55 8.26 9.18
C GLY A 151 -7.47 9.08 9.85
N THR A 152 -7.92 10.06 10.65
CA THR A 152 -7.06 10.97 11.39
C THR A 152 -6.95 10.60 12.87
N LEU A 153 -5.72 10.71 13.40
CA LEU A 153 -5.44 10.59 14.84
C LEU A 153 -5.56 11.91 15.60
N ARG A 154 -5.64 13.04 14.92
CA ARG A 154 -5.56 14.38 15.52
C ARG A 154 -6.54 14.56 16.67
N GLY A 155 -6.05 14.47 17.93
CA GLY A 155 -6.81 14.70 19.14
C GLY A 155 -7.87 13.63 19.47
N ASN A 156 -7.98 12.57 18.70
CA ASN A 156 -8.93 11.50 18.90
C ASN A 156 -8.33 10.35 19.74
N LYS A 157 -9.14 9.79 20.61
CA LYS A 157 -8.84 8.48 21.20
C LYS A 157 -9.31 7.39 20.25
N MET A 158 -8.52 6.34 20.12
CA MET A 158 -8.90 5.16 19.36
C MET A 158 -8.82 3.91 20.24
N GLU A 159 -9.80 3.03 20.12
CA GLU A 159 -9.85 1.74 20.80
C GLU A 159 -10.25 0.67 19.78
N LEU A 160 -9.40 -0.32 19.58
CA LEU A 160 -9.64 -1.40 18.63
C LEU A 160 -9.53 -2.78 19.29
N PRO A 161 -10.33 -3.78 18.86
CA PRO A 161 -10.02 -5.18 19.10
C PRO A 161 -8.71 -5.55 18.43
N PHE A 162 -8.32 -6.84 18.46
CA PHE A 162 -7.16 -7.29 17.70
C PHE A 162 -7.33 -6.98 16.20
N VAL A 163 -6.30 -6.35 15.64
CA VAL A 163 -6.13 -6.13 14.20
C VAL A 163 -4.78 -6.69 13.78
N HIS A 164 -4.71 -7.31 12.61
CA HIS A 164 -3.48 -7.96 12.16
C HIS A 164 -2.38 -6.98 11.78
N HIS A 165 -2.72 -5.77 11.40
CA HIS A 165 -1.78 -4.67 11.20
C HIS A 165 -2.43 -3.32 11.43
N ILE A 166 -1.60 -2.36 11.77
CA ILE A 166 -1.95 -0.95 11.82
C ILE A 166 -0.72 -0.10 11.47
N TRP A 167 -0.93 0.89 10.64
CA TRP A 167 0.04 1.90 10.28
C TRP A 167 -0.36 3.24 10.89
N PHE A 168 0.64 3.98 11.38
CA PHE A 168 0.50 5.34 11.88
C PHE A 168 1.52 6.20 11.18
N GLY A 169 1.12 7.38 10.69
CA GLY A 169 2.04 8.24 9.99
C GLY A 169 1.42 9.56 9.55
N ASP A 170 2.07 10.18 8.60
CA ASP A 170 1.56 11.29 7.80
C ASP A 170 1.72 10.97 6.31
N GLU A 171 1.49 11.93 5.45
CA GLU A 171 1.55 11.74 4.00
C GLU A 171 2.99 11.54 3.47
N SER A 172 4.00 11.58 4.34
CA SER A 172 5.41 11.42 3.96
C SER A 172 6.06 10.16 4.51
N CYS A 173 5.69 9.75 5.73
CA CYS A 173 6.31 8.61 6.42
C CYS A 173 5.42 8.05 7.54
N GLY A 174 5.81 6.92 8.09
CA GLY A 174 5.11 6.33 9.23
C GLY A 174 5.71 5.02 9.71
N LEU A 175 5.01 4.39 10.66
CA LEU A 175 5.37 3.11 11.27
C LEU A 175 4.20 2.16 11.19
N GLN A 176 4.41 0.99 10.60
CA GLN A 176 3.45 -0.12 10.63
C GLN A 176 3.86 -1.14 11.69
N TRP A 177 2.90 -1.54 12.50
CA TRP A 177 2.93 -2.71 13.36
C TRP A 177 2.09 -3.82 12.72
N PHE A 178 2.51 -5.10 12.85
CA PHE A 178 1.76 -6.25 12.35
C PHE A 178 2.00 -7.52 13.17
N ALA A 179 1.01 -8.44 13.16
CA ALA A 179 1.10 -9.79 13.71
C ALA A 179 0.18 -10.77 12.98
N GLU A 180 0.60 -12.00 12.79
CA GLU A 180 -0.17 -13.03 12.09
C GLU A 180 -1.31 -13.61 12.94
N SER A 181 -1.19 -13.56 14.26
CA SER A 181 -2.10 -14.27 15.18
C SER A 181 -2.22 -13.58 16.52
N ASP A 182 -3.39 -13.73 17.13
CA ASP A 182 -3.66 -13.33 18.52
C ASP A 182 -3.74 -14.54 19.47
N GLN A 183 -3.23 -15.71 19.06
CA GLN A 183 -3.35 -16.98 19.79
C GLN A 183 -2.89 -16.89 21.24
N GLU A 184 -1.80 -16.18 21.51
CA GLU A 184 -1.21 -16.04 22.84
C GLU A 184 -1.75 -14.82 23.62
N LEU A 185 -2.61 -14.03 22.98
CA LEU A 185 -3.10 -12.78 23.55
C LEU A 185 -4.36 -12.99 24.39
N SER A 186 -4.47 -12.23 25.48
CA SER A 186 -5.71 -12.12 26.28
C SER A 186 -5.92 -10.67 26.76
N PRO A 187 -6.14 -9.72 25.82
CA PRO A 187 -6.13 -8.29 26.12
C PRO A 187 -7.36 -7.79 26.88
N GLY A 188 -8.40 -8.57 26.98
CA GLY A 188 -9.71 -8.14 27.43
C GLY A 188 -10.52 -7.50 26.27
N LYS A 189 -11.25 -6.43 26.54
CA LYS A 189 -12.17 -5.81 25.56
C LYS A 189 -11.41 -5.15 24.38
N HIS A 190 -10.31 -4.48 24.64
CA HIS A 190 -9.56 -3.72 23.66
C HIS A 190 -8.10 -4.20 23.63
N PHE A 191 -7.62 -4.54 22.46
CA PHE A 191 -6.22 -4.90 22.23
C PHE A 191 -5.34 -3.67 22.06
N LEU A 192 -5.82 -2.70 21.31
CA LEU A 192 -5.08 -1.49 20.97
C LEU A 192 -5.86 -0.26 21.47
N THR A 193 -5.13 0.66 22.09
CA THR A 193 -5.64 1.99 22.42
C THR A 193 -4.64 3.05 22.02
N VAL A 194 -5.11 4.17 21.48
CA VAL A 194 -4.30 5.35 21.20
C VAL A 194 -4.84 6.51 22.03
N ASP A 195 -3.96 7.16 22.77
CA ASP A 195 -4.33 8.36 23.54
C ASP A 195 -4.20 9.65 22.71
N ARG A 196 -4.60 10.79 23.29
CA ARG A 196 -4.53 12.10 22.64
C ARG A 196 -3.10 12.58 22.37
N ASN A 197 -2.11 11.98 23.03
CA ASN A 197 -0.69 12.29 22.89
C ASN A 197 0.02 11.33 21.92
N ALA A 198 -0.74 10.58 21.13
CA ALA A 198 -0.24 9.57 20.20
C ALA A 198 0.59 8.45 20.87
N ASN A 199 0.32 8.14 22.15
CA ASN A 199 0.83 6.90 22.73
C ASN A 199 -0.07 5.75 22.31
N VAL A 200 0.52 4.75 21.67
CA VAL A 200 -0.15 3.52 21.25
C VAL A 200 0.15 2.45 22.29
N GLU A 201 -0.88 1.94 22.93
CA GLU A 201 -0.81 0.84 23.90
C GLU A 201 -1.38 -0.43 23.29
N PHE A 202 -0.55 -1.46 23.13
CA PHE A 202 -0.96 -2.81 22.77
C PHE A 202 -1.06 -3.65 24.05
N ARG A 203 -2.28 -4.05 24.41
CA ARG A 203 -2.55 -4.90 25.58
C ARG A 203 -2.37 -6.36 25.19
N LEU A 204 -1.23 -6.94 25.55
CA LEU A 204 -0.91 -8.32 25.17
C LEU A 204 -1.64 -9.31 26.09
N LEU A 205 -1.72 -8.99 27.38
CA LEU A 205 -2.20 -9.90 28.40
C LEU A 205 -2.88 -9.14 29.54
N LYS A 206 -4.02 -9.65 30.02
CA LYS A 206 -4.70 -9.09 31.19
C LYS A 206 -4.39 -9.85 32.48
N SER A 207 -4.36 -11.19 32.44
CA SER A 207 -3.98 -12.02 33.61
C SER A 207 -3.65 -13.43 33.15
N ARG A 208 -2.46 -13.93 33.52
CA ARG A 208 -2.02 -15.29 33.18
C ARG A 208 -0.89 -15.71 34.12
N VAL A 209 -0.95 -16.94 34.60
CA VAL A 209 0.20 -17.57 35.26
C VAL A 209 1.21 -18.02 34.19
N ILE A 210 2.44 -17.60 34.30
CA ILE A 210 3.56 -18.05 33.45
C ILE A 210 4.59 -18.82 34.25
N SER A 211 5.26 -19.76 33.60
CA SER A 211 6.36 -20.57 34.16
C SER A 211 7.46 -20.73 33.11
N ASN A 212 8.60 -21.30 33.49
CA ASN A 212 9.69 -21.59 32.56
C ASN A 212 9.27 -22.60 31.47
N SER A 213 8.37 -23.55 31.79
CA SER A 213 7.80 -24.49 30.81
C SER A 213 6.68 -23.90 29.97
N GLN A 214 6.01 -22.85 30.43
CA GLN A 214 4.92 -22.14 29.77
C GLN A 214 5.11 -20.63 29.86
N PRO A 215 6.13 -20.08 29.20
CA PRO A 215 6.35 -18.65 29.16
C PRO A 215 5.29 -17.96 28.28
N PHE A 216 5.17 -16.65 28.40
CA PHE A 216 4.41 -15.86 27.42
C PHE A 216 5.24 -15.73 26.12
N ARG A 217 4.61 -15.94 24.96
CA ARG A 217 5.26 -15.82 23.65
C ARG A 217 4.39 -14.95 22.73
N PHE A 218 5.03 -14.10 21.94
CA PHE A 218 4.31 -13.31 20.95
C PHE A 218 5.22 -12.92 19.79
N VAL A 219 4.75 -13.14 18.55
CA VAL A 219 5.45 -12.74 17.34
C VAL A 219 4.77 -11.53 16.73
N PHE A 220 5.52 -10.46 16.52
CA PHE A 220 5.06 -9.25 15.86
C PHE A 220 6.17 -8.64 15.02
N GLY A 221 5.81 -7.70 14.15
CA GLY A 221 6.79 -6.95 13.37
C GLY A 221 6.52 -5.46 13.36
N LEU A 222 7.58 -4.72 13.05
CA LEU A 222 7.59 -3.28 12.83
C LEU A 222 8.17 -2.99 11.46
N MET A 223 7.62 -2.00 10.76
CA MET A 223 8.16 -1.56 9.49
C MET A 223 7.95 -0.07 9.30
N ALA A 224 9.02 0.69 9.30
CA ALA A 224 8.97 2.12 8.99
C ALA A 224 8.80 2.33 7.48
N SER A 225 8.08 3.36 7.09
CA SER A 225 7.84 3.74 5.69
C SER A 225 8.32 5.17 5.41
N PRO A 226 8.63 5.52 4.15
CA PRO A 226 8.50 4.73 2.92
C PRO A 226 9.47 3.54 2.87
N VAL A 227 9.03 2.42 2.25
CA VAL A 227 9.80 1.16 2.24
C VAL A 227 10.87 1.10 1.15
N LYS A 228 10.78 1.99 0.15
CA LYS A 228 11.71 2.12 -0.96
C LYS A 228 11.61 3.52 -1.58
N PRO A 229 12.57 3.95 -2.43
CA PRO A 229 12.50 5.23 -3.13
C PRO A 229 11.22 5.39 -3.94
N SER A 230 10.64 6.58 -3.89
CA SER A 230 9.54 6.95 -4.79
C SER A 230 10.03 6.97 -6.24
N VAL A 231 9.16 6.60 -7.16
CA VAL A 231 9.42 6.69 -8.60
C VAL A 231 8.64 7.87 -9.20
N PRO A 232 9.14 8.48 -10.29
CA PRO A 232 8.40 9.54 -10.99
C PRO A 232 7.04 9.07 -11.51
N HIS A 233 6.07 9.98 -11.65
CA HIS A 233 4.73 9.66 -12.12
C HIS A 233 4.68 9.11 -13.55
N ASP A 234 5.67 9.41 -14.37
CA ASP A 234 5.80 8.92 -15.74
C ASP A 234 6.55 7.57 -15.84
N TYR A 235 7.05 7.05 -14.70
CA TYR A 235 7.76 5.76 -14.67
C TYR A 235 6.85 4.60 -15.03
N LEU A 236 5.64 4.54 -14.44
CA LEU A 236 4.60 3.56 -14.72
C LEU A 236 3.34 4.27 -15.23
N ARG A 237 3.16 4.23 -16.53
CA ARG A 237 1.98 4.75 -17.22
C ARG A 237 1.07 3.59 -17.59
N TRP A 238 0.35 3.16 -16.57
CA TRP A 238 -0.43 1.94 -16.56
C TRP A 238 -1.87 2.20 -16.95
N VAL A 239 -2.40 1.32 -17.81
CA VAL A 239 -3.82 1.28 -18.13
C VAL A 239 -4.39 -0.12 -17.97
N PHE A 240 -5.68 -0.13 -17.72
CA PHE A 240 -6.48 -1.30 -17.46
C PHE A 240 -7.64 -1.31 -18.47
N PRO A 241 -7.48 -1.93 -19.63
CA PRO A 241 -8.52 -1.88 -20.68
C PRO A 241 -9.74 -2.74 -20.36
N GLY A 242 -9.71 -3.54 -19.27
CA GLY A 242 -10.81 -4.43 -18.89
C GLY A 242 -10.93 -5.71 -19.72
N GLY A 243 -11.60 -6.72 -19.18
CA GLY A 243 -12.13 -7.88 -19.87
C GLY A 243 -11.20 -9.07 -20.17
N GLY A 244 -11.80 -10.23 -20.49
CA GLY A 244 -11.14 -11.53 -20.67
C GLY A 244 -10.46 -11.75 -22.03
N ILE A 245 -10.00 -12.98 -22.29
CA ILE A 245 -9.31 -13.40 -23.52
C ILE A 245 -10.07 -13.06 -24.82
N ALA A 246 -11.40 -13.06 -24.75
CA ALA A 246 -12.24 -12.59 -25.85
C ALA A 246 -11.94 -11.16 -26.29
N ILE A 247 -11.25 -10.40 -25.48
CA ILE A 247 -11.02 -8.96 -25.55
C ILE A 247 -9.73 -8.58 -26.26
N TYR A 248 -8.84 -9.47 -26.54
CA TYR A 248 -7.80 -9.17 -27.51
C TYR A 248 -8.40 -8.77 -28.88
N ARG A 249 -9.66 -9.09 -29.08
CA ARG A 249 -10.42 -8.73 -30.28
C ARG A 249 -11.49 -7.65 -30.05
N GLN A 250 -11.68 -7.23 -28.82
CA GLN A 250 -12.68 -6.21 -28.45
C GLN A 250 -12.14 -5.30 -27.33
N ASP A 251 -12.43 -4.02 -27.43
CA ASP A 251 -12.18 -3.07 -26.36
C ASP A 251 -13.21 -3.24 -25.21
N TYR A 252 -13.09 -2.40 -24.17
CA TYR A 252 -14.00 -2.42 -23.02
C TYR A 252 -15.48 -2.19 -23.40
N SER A 253 -15.72 -1.56 -24.54
CA SER A 253 -17.07 -1.29 -25.09
C SER A 253 -17.56 -2.39 -26.01
N GLY A 254 -16.79 -3.48 -26.19
CA GLY A 254 -17.11 -4.58 -27.08
C GLY A 254 -16.77 -4.34 -28.56
N ASN A 255 -16.05 -3.26 -28.88
CA ASN A 255 -15.62 -2.99 -30.26
C ASN A 255 -14.42 -3.87 -30.62
N PRO A 256 -14.35 -4.38 -31.88
CA PRO A 256 -13.20 -5.14 -32.33
C PRO A 256 -11.89 -4.37 -32.15
N VAL A 257 -10.93 -4.98 -31.47
CA VAL A 257 -9.56 -4.45 -31.38
C VAL A 257 -8.75 -5.04 -32.52
N ASP A 258 -8.23 -4.15 -33.36
CA ASP A 258 -7.31 -4.56 -34.42
C ASP A 258 -5.93 -4.81 -33.82
N LEU A 259 -5.59 -6.07 -33.63
CA LEU A 259 -4.24 -6.49 -33.22
C LEU A 259 -3.15 -6.07 -34.22
N ASN A 260 -3.54 -5.63 -35.44
CA ASN A 260 -2.65 -5.14 -36.48
C ASN A 260 -2.17 -3.69 -36.24
N ASN A 261 -2.09 -3.26 -34.97
CA ASN A 261 -1.34 -2.09 -34.54
C ASN A 261 -2.05 -0.74 -34.42
N SER A 262 -3.29 -0.57 -34.87
CA SER A 262 -3.94 0.75 -34.75
C SER A 262 -4.25 1.10 -33.28
N TRP A 263 -4.74 0.16 -32.51
CA TRP A 263 -5.02 0.31 -31.09
C TRP A 263 -3.74 0.44 -30.23
N LEU A 264 -2.74 -0.42 -30.45
CA LEU A 264 -1.45 -0.31 -29.76
C LEU A 264 -0.72 0.98 -30.10
N ALA A 265 -0.80 1.42 -31.37
CA ALA A 265 -0.27 2.70 -31.80
C ALA A 265 -0.97 3.88 -31.12
N GLU A 266 -2.27 3.78 -30.89
CA GLU A 266 -3.01 4.79 -30.13
C GLU A 266 -2.58 4.82 -28.66
N LEU A 267 -2.48 3.67 -27.99
CA LEU A 267 -1.97 3.57 -26.62
C LEU A 267 -0.56 4.15 -26.49
N TYR A 268 0.32 3.83 -27.43
CA TYR A 268 1.66 4.40 -27.51
C TYR A 268 1.65 5.92 -27.64
N ARG A 269 0.84 6.47 -28.59
CA ARG A 269 0.69 7.93 -28.75
C ARG A 269 0.14 8.61 -27.50
N LYS A 270 -0.71 7.93 -26.74
CA LYS A 270 -1.21 8.37 -25.43
C LYS A 270 -0.15 8.20 -24.31
N GLY A 271 1.00 7.62 -24.61
CA GLY A 271 2.12 7.49 -23.68
C GLY A 271 2.03 6.27 -22.74
N VAL A 272 1.15 5.32 -23.00
CA VAL A 272 1.04 4.07 -22.22
C VAL A 272 2.33 3.27 -22.34
N ASN A 273 2.83 2.75 -21.23
CA ASN A 273 4.00 1.86 -21.20
C ASN A 273 3.73 0.52 -20.46
N CYS A 274 2.56 0.38 -19.89
CA CYS A 274 2.12 -0.85 -19.22
C CYS A 274 0.64 -1.11 -19.49
N LEU A 275 0.35 -2.28 -20.02
CA LEU A 275 -0.99 -2.77 -20.31
C LEU A 275 -1.30 -3.94 -19.38
N ASN A 276 -2.35 -3.84 -18.60
CA ASN A 276 -2.82 -4.96 -17.80
C ASN A 276 -4.02 -5.61 -18.44
N LEU A 277 -3.99 -6.93 -18.55
CA LEU A 277 -5.07 -7.72 -19.10
C LEU A 277 -5.76 -8.49 -17.98
N TRP A 278 -7.03 -8.17 -17.78
CA TRP A 278 -7.89 -8.89 -16.85
C TRP A 278 -8.28 -10.22 -17.46
N ASN A 279 -8.25 -11.28 -16.67
CA ASN A 279 -8.60 -12.64 -17.12
C ASN A 279 -7.95 -13.05 -18.45
N SER A 280 -6.71 -12.61 -18.66
CA SER A 280 -5.92 -12.92 -19.86
C SER A 280 -5.57 -14.41 -20.00
N GLN A 281 -5.92 -15.18 -19.02
CA GLN A 281 -5.80 -16.64 -18.99
C GLN A 281 -7.16 -17.20 -18.61
N ASP A 282 -7.42 -18.45 -18.91
CA ASP A 282 -8.34 -19.25 -18.12
C ASP A 282 -7.88 -19.14 -16.69
N SER A 283 -8.43 -18.18 -16.09
CA SER A 283 -7.78 -17.34 -15.15
C SER A 283 -7.47 -18.01 -13.87
N MET A 284 -8.13 -19.00 -13.65
CA MET A 284 -8.15 -19.67 -12.38
C MET A 284 -7.49 -21.01 -12.51
N GLY A 285 -6.81 -21.25 -13.64
CA GLY A 285 -6.59 -22.56 -13.90
C GLY A 285 -5.26 -23.03 -14.42
N ASP A 286 -5.27 -23.75 -15.46
CA ASP A 286 -4.22 -24.67 -15.86
C ASP A 286 -2.95 -23.94 -16.34
N PRO A 287 -1.82 -24.05 -15.64
CA PRO A 287 -0.56 -23.49 -16.10
C PRO A 287 -0.02 -24.19 -17.35
N THR A 288 -0.68 -25.23 -17.85
CA THR A 288 -0.24 -26.02 -19.00
C THR A 288 -0.75 -25.46 -20.32
N ILE A 289 -1.76 -24.57 -20.30
CA ILE A 289 -2.33 -23.98 -21.51
C ILE A 289 -1.46 -22.82 -21.98
N SER A 290 -0.87 -22.96 -23.16
CA SER A 290 -0.29 -21.83 -23.87
C SER A 290 -1.42 -21.01 -24.51
N ASN A 291 -1.38 -19.70 -24.37
CA ASN A 291 -2.29 -18.82 -25.06
C ASN A 291 -1.56 -18.12 -26.21
N PRO A 292 -1.69 -18.61 -27.47
CA PRO A 292 -1.01 -18.01 -28.61
C PRO A 292 -1.47 -16.57 -28.89
N ASP A 293 -2.73 -16.23 -28.61
CA ASP A 293 -3.24 -14.86 -28.79
C ASP A 293 -2.57 -13.89 -27.80
N LEU A 294 -2.34 -14.33 -26.56
CA LEU A 294 -1.60 -13.55 -25.58
C LEU A 294 -0.16 -13.33 -26.02
N ALA A 295 0.52 -14.37 -26.52
CA ALA A 295 1.89 -14.23 -27.01
C ALA A 295 1.97 -13.26 -28.20
N ALA A 296 1.06 -13.37 -29.15
CA ALA A 296 0.97 -12.46 -30.30
C ALA A 296 0.74 -11.01 -29.88
N LEU A 297 -0.13 -10.78 -28.88
CA LEU A 297 -0.35 -9.44 -28.35
C LEU A 297 0.90 -8.90 -27.62
N VAL A 298 1.58 -9.73 -26.83
CA VAL A 298 2.83 -9.33 -26.17
C VAL A 298 3.88 -8.91 -27.18
N ASP A 299 4.11 -9.72 -28.22
CA ASP A 299 5.08 -9.43 -29.29
C ASP A 299 4.72 -8.13 -30.04
N ALA A 300 3.44 -7.93 -30.33
CA ALA A 300 2.96 -6.69 -30.96
C ALA A 300 3.16 -5.46 -30.06
N ALA A 301 2.85 -5.59 -28.77
CA ALA A 301 2.98 -4.51 -27.80
C ALA A 301 4.45 -4.12 -27.53
N GLU A 302 5.37 -5.10 -27.54
CA GLU A 302 6.80 -4.85 -27.38
C GLU A 302 7.38 -3.95 -28.50
N ASN A 303 6.87 -4.04 -29.74
CA ASN A 303 7.25 -3.15 -30.83
C ASN A 303 6.94 -1.67 -30.54
N PHE A 304 6.01 -1.41 -29.63
CA PHE A 304 5.67 -0.07 -29.15
C PHE A 304 6.31 0.25 -27.77
N GLY A 305 7.13 -0.65 -27.22
CA GLY A 305 7.69 -0.48 -25.87
C GLY A 305 6.65 -0.56 -24.74
N ILE A 306 5.50 -1.20 -24.98
CA ILE A 306 4.42 -1.41 -24.03
C ILE A 306 4.59 -2.78 -23.38
N ALA A 307 4.82 -2.82 -22.08
CA ALA A 307 4.86 -4.06 -21.32
C ALA A 307 3.44 -4.59 -21.09
N VAL A 308 3.22 -5.89 -21.33
CA VAL A 308 1.94 -6.56 -21.06
C VAL A 308 2.05 -7.33 -19.76
N CYS A 309 1.16 -7.01 -18.81
CA CYS A 309 0.98 -7.73 -17.55
C CYS A 309 -0.27 -8.60 -17.60
N SER A 310 -0.19 -9.79 -17.05
CA SER A 310 -1.33 -10.71 -16.95
C SER A 310 -1.95 -10.65 -15.56
N SER A 311 -3.27 -10.60 -15.51
CA SER A 311 -4.01 -10.79 -14.27
C SER A 311 -3.82 -12.20 -13.75
N THR A 312 -3.60 -12.33 -12.45
CA THR A 312 -3.54 -13.62 -11.76
C THR A 312 -3.94 -13.44 -10.29
N GLY A 313 -4.53 -14.46 -9.71
CA GLY A 313 -5.07 -14.38 -8.35
C GLY A 313 -4.72 -15.61 -7.51
N VAL A 314 -5.18 -15.58 -6.27
CA VAL A 314 -5.08 -16.71 -5.33
C VAL A 314 -6.06 -17.85 -5.64
N TRP A 315 -6.82 -17.71 -6.70
CA TRP A 315 -7.93 -18.59 -7.02
C TRP A 315 -7.49 -19.78 -7.84
N ILE A 316 -8.17 -20.91 -7.61
CA ILE A 316 -8.10 -22.10 -8.45
C ILE A 316 -9.51 -22.58 -8.76
N ASP A 317 -9.78 -22.82 -10.03
CA ASP A 317 -11.04 -23.41 -10.50
C ASP A 317 -11.08 -24.89 -10.18
N GLU A 318 -12.26 -25.41 -9.78
CA GLU A 318 -12.49 -26.85 -9.53
C GLU A 318 -12.18 -27.73 -10.74
N LYS A 319 -12.31 -27.20 -11.96
CA LYS A 319 -11.98 -27.91 -13.21
C LYS A 319 -10.47 -27.90 -13.51
N THR A 320 -9.66 -27.18 -12.75
CA THR A 320 -8.22 -27.13 -12.97
C THR A 320 -7.60 -28.48 -12.65
N ARG A 321 -6.75 -28.95 -13.55
CA ARG A 321 -5.99 -30.19 -13.33
C ARG A 321 -5.14 -30.05 -12.05
N GLY A 322 -5.34 -30.97 -11.12
CA GLY A 322 -4.66 -30.97 -9.82
C GLY A 322 -5.42 -30.21 -8.71
N TYR A 323 -6.64 -29.74 -8.97
CA TYR A 323 -7.49 -29.12 -7.96
C TYR A 323 -7.71 -30.05 -6.76
N ASP A 324 -8.01 -31.32 -7.00
CA ASP A 324 -8.27 -32.33 -5.95
C ASP A 324 -7.06 -32.49 -5.00
N SER A 325 -5.84 -32.36 -5.52
CA SER A 325 -4.62 -32.42 -4.70
C SER A 325 -4.28 -31.08 -4.03
N ALA A 326 -4.90 -29.99 -4.43
CA ALA A 326 -4.65 -28.64 -3.91
C ALA A 326 -5.70 -28.17 -2.90
N TRP A 327 -6.85 -28.85 -2.83
CA TRP A 327 -7.99 -28.41 -2.02
C TRP A 327 -7.65 -28.23 -0.51
N GLU A 328 -6.78 -29.06 0.04
CA GLU A 328 -6.32 -29.00 1.43
C GLU A 328 -5.52 -27.74 1.75
N LEU A 329 -4.97 -27.07 0.71
CA LEU A 329 -4.18 -25.85 0.85
C LEU A 329 -5.02 -24.59 0.89
N ARG A 330 -6.31 -24.69 0.58
CA ARG A 330 -7.23 -23.54 0.61
C ARG A 330 -7.52 -23.08 2.04
N PRO A 331 -7.89 -21.81 2.26
CA PRO A 331 -8.44 -21.37 3.52
C PRO A 331 -9.69 -22.19 3.89
N ARG A 332 -9.86 -22.51 5.18
CA ARG A 332 -11.13 -23.03 5.70
C ARG A 332 -12.11 -21.89 5.97
N LEU A 333 -12.30 -21.05 5.00
CA LEU A 333 -13.44 -20.18 4.92
C LEU A 333 -14.12 -20.63 3.64
N ASP A 334 -15.41 -20.91 3.73
CA ASP A 334 -16.23 -21.36 2.61
C ASP A 334 -16.42 -20.18 1.64
N TRP A 335 -15.31 -19.74 1.07
CA TRP A 335 -15.32 -18.70 0.07
C TRP A 335 -14.92 -19.27 -1.28
N TYR A 336 -15.84 -19.15 -2.19
CA TYR A 336 -15.70 -19.50 -3.59
C TYR A 336 -16.31 -18.37 -4.41
N ASP A 337 -15.83 -18.21 -5.64
CA ASP A 337 -16.39 -17.32 -6.63
C ASP A 337 -17.11 -18.18 -7.68
N ASP A 338 -18.42 -17.96 -7.80
CA ASP A 338 -19.31 -18.56 -8.79
C ASP A 338 -19.91 -17.51 -9.75
N SER A 339 -19.31 -16.33 -9.79
CA SER A 339 -19.76 -15.21 -10.64
C SER A 339 -19.71 -15.54 -12.14
N VAL A 340 -18.87 -16.51 -12.53
CA VAL A 340 -18.80 -17.03 -13.89
C VAL A 340 -19.62 -18.31 -13.99
N PRO A 341 -20.68 -18.37 -14.82
CA PRO A 341 -21.50 -19.55 -14.95
C PRO A 341 -20.70 -20.82 -15.25
N GLY A 342 -20.86 -21.84 -14.41
CA GLY A 342 -20.19 -23.12 -14.54
C GLY A 342 -18.73 -23.18 -14.12
N VAL A 343 -18.24 -22.13 -13.45
CA VAL A 343 -16.93 -22.03 -12.81
C VAL A 343 -17.12 -21.85 -11.32
N VAL A 344 -16.48 -22.68 -10.51
CA VAL A 344 -16.38 -22.51 -9.06
C VAL A 344 -14.91 -22.42 -8.72
N ALA A 345 -14.50 -21.27 -8.22
CA ALA A 345 -13.11 -20.98 -7.90
C ALA A 345 -12.93 -20.80 -6.40
N HIS A 346 -11.89 -21.40 -5.85
CA HIS A 346 -11.58 -21.36 -4.43
C HIS A 346 -10.31 -20.55 -4.16
N ALA A 347 -10.38 -19.72 -3.12
CA ALA A 347 -9.21 -18.97 -2.66
C ALA A 347 -8.20 -19.90 -2.01
N MET A 348 -6.94 -19.80 -2.41
CA MET A 348 -5.84 -20.62 -1.94
C MET A 348 -4.99 -19.86 -0.90
N CYS A 349 -4.46 -20.58 0.08
CA CYS A 349 -3.54 -20.01 1.06
C CYS A 349 -2.13 -19.89 0.47
N GLN A 350 -1.47 -18.75 0.70
CA GLN A 350 -0.09 -18.51 0.27
C GLN A 350 0.95 -19.35 1.03
N LYS A 351 0.54 -20.10 2.05
CA LYS A 351 1.41 -20.99 2.81
C LYS A 351 1.49 -22.37 2.16
N GLY A 352 2.60 -23.04 2.29
CA GLY A 352 2.78 -24.40 1.79
C GLY A 352 2.93 -24.52 0.27
N GLY A 353 2.43 -25.63 -0.29
CA GLY A 353 2.63 -26.02 -1.70
C GLY A 353 2.05 -25.05 -2.72
N TRP A 354 0.99 -24.32 -2.38
CA TRP A 354 0.39 -23.30 -3.25
C TRP A 354 1.41 -22.28 -3.76
N GLN A 355 2.30 -21.80 -2.90
CA GLN A 355 3.31 -20.83 -3.29
C GLN A 355 4.20 -21.32 -4.44
N THR A 356 4.63 -22.57 -4.36
CA THR A 356 5.45 -23.19 -5.41
C THR A 356 4.68 -23.35 -6.71
N TRP A 357 3.44 -23.79 -6.62
CA TRP A 357 2.57 -23.95 -7.79
C TRP A 357 2.34 -22.60 -8.48
N PHE A 358 1.99 -21.57 -7.73
CA PHE A 358 1.74 -20.23 -8.24
C PHE A 358 2.99 -19.62 -8.93
N LEU A 359 4.17 -19.73 -8.30
CA LEU A 359 5.41 -19.24 -8.90
C LEU A 359 5.79 -19.99 -10.19
N ASN A 360 5.59 -21.30 -10.21
CA ASN A 360 5.82 -22.08 -11.42
C ASN A 360 4.85 -21.68 -12.54
N ARG A 361 3.59 -21.39 -12.23
CA ARG A 361 2.63 -20.84 -13.18
C ARG A 361 3.11 -19.49 -13.74
N CYS A 362 3.47 -18.55 -12.87
CA CYS A 362 4.01 -17.25 -13.31
C CYS A 362 5.25 -17.40 -14.20
N LYS A 363 6.20 -18.26 -13.80
CA LYS A 363 7.40 -18.55 -14.59
C LYS A 363 7.07 -19.11 -15.97
N ARG A 364 6.10 -20.02 -16.03
CA ARG A 364 5.64 -20.61 -17.30
C ARG A 364 5.01 -19.54 -18.19
N MET A 365 4.10 -18.71 -17.66
CA MET A 365 3.47 -17.63 -18.41
C MET A 365 4.49 -16.66 -19.00
N MET A 366 5.47 -16.24 -18.22
CA MET A 366 6.58 -15.40 -18.72
C MET A 366 7.33 -16.08 -19.86
N LYS A 367 7.56 -17.39 -19.76
CA LYS A 367 8.30 -18.16 -20.78
C LYS A 367 7.49 -18.39 -22.05
N THR A 368 6.20 -18.72 -21.94
CA THR A 368 5.37 -19.16 -23.08
C THR A 368 4.66 -18.01 -23.77
N SER A 369 4.26 -16.98 -23.05
CA SER A 369 3.51 -15.84 -23.57
C SER A 369 4.29 -14.54 -23.55
N GLY A 370 5.51 -14.51 -23.01
CA GLY A 370 6.36 -13.32 -22.98
C GLY A 370 5.87 -12.20 -22.04
N VAL A 371 4.84 -12.45 -21.19
CA VAL A 371 4.30 -11.41 -20.29
C VAL A 371 5.38 -10.80 -19.42
N ARG A 372 5.30 -9.49 -19.20
CA ARG A 372 6.29 -8.67 -18.50
C ARG A 372 5.93 -8.36 -17.06
N GLY A 373 4.97 -9.10 -16.50
CA GLY A 373 4.58 -8.93 -15.11
C GLY A 373 3.18 -9.44 -14.82
N PHE A 374 2.75 -9.14 -13.60
CA PHE A 374 1.50 -9.67 -13.08
C PHE A 374 0.71 -8.60 -12.34
N TYR A 375 -0.57 -8.58 -12.61
CA TYR A 375 -1.55 -7.95 -11.73
C TYR A 375 -2.07 -9.01 -10.77
N LEU A 376 -1.89 -8.76 -9.47
CA LEU A 376 -2.17 -9.72 -8.41
C LEU A 376 -3.53 -9.41 -7.78
N ASP A 377 -4.56 -10.06 -8.27
CA ASP A 377 -5.88 -9.96 -7.67
C ASP A 377 -5.99 -10.87 -6.45
N GLY A 378 -6.16 -10.25 -5.27
CA GLY A 378 -6.21 -10.96 -3.99
C GLY A 378 -4.95 -11.74 -3.59
N SER A 379 -3.85 -11.66 -4.36
CA SER A 379 -2.60 -12.39 -4.09
C SER A 379 -1.52 -11.53 -3.46
N GLY A 380 -1.54 -10.23 -3.68
CA GLY A 380 -0.55 -9.28 -3.14
C GLY A 380 -0.70 -9.02 -1.65
N THR A 381 -1.84 -9.39 -1.07
CA THR A 381 -2.17 -9.29 0.34
C THR A 381 -2.63 -10.64 0.88
N PRO A 382 -2.32 -10.98 2.13
CA PRO A 382 -2.73 -12.24 2.73
C PRO A 382 -4.22 -12.28 3.01
N GLN A 383 -4.77 -13.47 3.00
CA GLN A 383 -6.14 -13.76 3.42
C GLN A 383 -6.14 -14.60 4.70
N ILE A 384 -7.14 -14.41 5.59
CA ILE A 384 -7.26 -15.21 6.82
C ILE A 384 -7.44 -16.68 6.45
N CYS A 385 -6.64 -17.54 7.04
CA CYS A 385 -6.68 -18.96 6.83
C CYS A 385 -6.87 -19.69 8.16
N ALA A 386 -7.80 -20.62 8.18
CA ALA A 386 -8.09 -21.47 9.34
C ALA A 386 -7.70 -22.95 9.08
N ASN A 387 -6.97 -23.24 8.02
CA ASN A 387 -6.53 -24.59 7.72
C ASN A 387 -5.31 -24.99 8.57
N THR A 388 -5.56 -25.85 9.57
CA THR A 388 -4.53 -26.30 10.51
C THR A 388 -3.53 -27.29 9.92
N GLU A 389 -3.82 -27.90 8.77
CA GLU A 389 -2.95 -28.92 8.14
C GLU A 389 -1.66 -28.32 7.59
N HIS A 390 -1.72 -27.07 7.11
CA HIS A 390 -0.51 -26.34 6.70
C HIS A 390 -0.07 -25.28 7.73
N GLY A 391 -0.57 -25.41 8.97
CA GLY A 391 -0.13 -24.59 10.11
C GLY A 391 -0.74 -23.17 10.12
N CYS A 392 -1.91 -22.96 9.52
CA CYS A 392 -2.73 -21.77 9.72
C CYS A 392 -3.84 -22.07 10.72
N GLY A 393 -4.26 -21.00 11.42
CA GLY A 393 -5.29 -21.11 12.45
C GLY A 393 -4.82 -21.82 13.72
N TYR A 394 -5.66 -21.73 14.75
CA TYR A 394 -5.44 -22.38 16.04
C TYR A 394 -6.77 -22.72 16.71
N ARG A 395 -6.75 -23.70 17.61
CA ARG A 395 -7.96 -24.17 18.30
C ARG A 395 -8.27 -23.34 19.53
N VAL A 396 -9.55 -22.95 19.67
CA VAL A 396 -10.13 -22.38 20.89
C VAL A 396 -11.35 -23.22 21.25
N GLY A 397 -11.20 -24.14 22.18
CA GLY A 397 -12.18 -25.18 22.44
C GLY A 397 -12.40 -26.04 21.19
N GLN A 398 -13.63 -26.14 20.71
CA GLN A 398 -13.97 -26.89 19.50
C GLN A 398 -13.86 -26.08 18.21
N LYS A 399 -13.67 -24.76 18.29
CA LYS A 399 -13.60 -23.88 17.12
C LYS A 399 -12.16 -23.68 16.66
N VAL A 400 -11.96 -23.54 15.36
CA VAL A 400 -10.69 -23.07 14.78
C VAL A 400 -10.84 -21.58 14.49
N LYS A 401 -9.90 -20.79 15.02
CA LYS A 401 -9.75 -19.37 14.71
C LYS A 401 -8.67 -19.21 13.64
N GLY A 402 -8.93 -18.38 12.63
CA GLY A 402 -7.99 -18.15 11.54
C GLY A 402 -6.81 -17.25 11.93
N THR A 403 -5.73 -17.39 11.19
CA THR A 403 -4.54 -16.51 11.24
C THR A 403 -4.32 -15.85 9.89
N LEU A 404 -3.60 -14.75 9.85
CA LEU A 404 -3.27 -14.03 8.62
C LEU A 404 -1.83 -14.38 8.20
N PRO A 405 -1.61 -15.14 7.12
CA PRO A 405 -0.28 -15.64 6.73
C PRO A 405 0.59 -14.55 6.07
N ILE A 406 0.94 -13.51 6.82
CA ILE A 406 1.68 -12.33 6.36
C ILE A 406 3.05 -12.72 5.82
N LEU A 407 3.80 -13.51 6.59
CA LEU A 407 5.17 -13.89 6.26
C LEU A 407 5.22 -14.81 5.04
N ALA A 408 4.23 -15.69 4.89
CA ALA A 408 4.13 -16.54 3.70
C ALA A 408 3.80 -15.74 2.44
N THR A 409 2.87 -14.77 2.54
CA THR A 409 2.55 -13.85 1.44
C THR A 409 3.77 -12.99 1.09
N ARG A 410 4.48 -12.48 2.10
CA ARG A 410 5.72 -11.74 1.89
C ARG A 410 6.76 -12.56 1.10
N GLU A 411 6.97 -13.83 1.47
CA GLU A 411 7.90 -14.71 0.76
C GLU A 411 7.47 -14.98 -0.68
N LEU A 412 6.16 -15.12 -0.93
CA LEU A 412 5.63 -15.20 -2.28
C LEU A 412 5.96 -13.93 -3.07
N MET A 413 5.67 -12.75 -2.54
CA MET A 413 5.92 -11.47 -3.18
C MET A 413 7.41 -11.25 -3.46
N LYS A 414 8.28 -11.60 -2.51
CA LYS A 414 9.75 -11.53 -2.67
C LYS A 414 10.25 -12.46 -3.77
N LYS A 415 9.78 -13.71 -3.82
CA LYS A 415 10.14 -14.67 -4.88
C LYS A 415 9.61 -14.24 -6.25
N LEU A 416 8.40 -13.71 -6.30
CA LEU A 416 7.82 -13.17 -7.53
C LEU A 416 8.60 -11.94 -8.02
N TYR A 417 9.01 -11.08 -7.10
CA TYR A 417 9.87 -9.93 -7.41
C TYR A 417 11.19 -10.39 -8.06
N LEU A 418 11.87 -11.38 -7.47
CA LEU A 418 13.10 -11.93 -8.04
C LEU A 418 12.87 -12.61 -9.39
N LEU A 419 11.75 -13.35 -9.53
CA LEU A 419 11.36 -13.98 -10.79
C LEU A 419 11.16 -12.95 -11.91
N THR A 420 10.40 -11.90 -11.66
CA THR A 420 10.15 -10.86 -12.66
C THR A 420 11.44 -10.10 -13.02
N ARG A 421 12.36 -9.88 -12.07
CA ARG A 421 13.66 -9.20 -12.32
C ARG A 421 14.71 -10.10 -12.97
N SER A 422 14.46 -11.41 -13.08
CA SER A 422 15.36 -12.31 -13.82
C SER A 422 15.24 -12.19 -15.34
N SER A 423 14.18 -11.55 -15.84
CA SER A 423 13.98 -11.27 -17.27
C SER A 423 14.49 -9.88 -17.64
N SER A 424 14.98 -9.72 -18.86
CA SER A 424 15.35 -8.41 -19.40
C SER A 424 14.11 -7.52 -19.61
N GLY A 425 14.33 -6.20 -19.62
CA GLY A 425 13.28 -5.22 -19.86
C GLY A 425 12.53 -4.75 -18.60
N ARG A 426 11.46 -3.98 -18.81
CA ARG A 426 10.60 -3.48 -17.73
C ARG A 426 9.59 -4.55 -17.36
N ASN A 427 9.62 -4.97 -16.09
CA ASN A 427 8.73 -5.98 -15.56
C ASN A 427 8.02 -5.42 -14.32
N TRP A 428 6.73 -5.73 -14.14
CA TRP A 428 5.87 -5.10 -13.15
C TRP A 428 5.19 -6.11 -12.24
N ILE A 429 5.07 -5.75 -10.97
CA ILE A 429 4.18 -6.40 -10.01
C ILE A 429 3.19 -5.35 -9.52
N LEU A 430 1.94 -5.51 -9.90
CA LEU A 430 0.84 -4.62 -9.62
C LEU A 430 -0.10 -5.32 -8.63
N ALA A 431 -0.24 -4.79 -7.41
CA ALA A 431 -1.02 -5.44 -6.37
C ALA A 431 -2.39 -4.78 -6.19
N HIS A 432 -3.46 -5.56 -6.28
CA HIS A 432 -4.78 -5.12 -5.81
C HIS A 432 -4.86 -5.32 -4.30
N THR A 433 -5.09 -4.26 -3.55
CA THR A 433 -4.97 -4.29 -2.08
C THR A 433 -6.30 -4.49 -1.37
N SER A 434 -7.42 -4.20 -2.01
CA SER A 434 -8.77 -4.34 -1.41
C SER A 434 -8.83 -3.78 0.02
N SER A 435 -8.42 -2.53 0.20
CA SER A 435 -8.31 -1.81 1.48
C SER A 435 -7.27 -2.33 2.48
N THR A 436 -6.37 -3.19 2.07
CA THR A 436 -5.33 -3.76 2.96
C THR A 436 -3.94 -3.30 2.54
N ILE A 437 -3.43 -2.24 3.17
CA ILE A 437 -2.07 -1.74 2.93
C ILE A 437 -1.12 -2.40 3.92
N LEU A 438 -0.51 -3.50 3.51
CA LEU A 438 0.39 -4.31 4.33
C LEU A 438 1.81 -4.24 3.79
N LEU A 439 2.63 -3.38 4.38
CA LEU A 439 3.97 -3.02 3.90
C LEU A 439 4.93 -4.21 3.76
N PRO A 440 4.97 -5.19 4.69
CA PRO A 440 5.82 -6.36 4.53
C PRO A 440 5.62 -7.13 3.22
N CYS A 441 4.40 -7.11 2.68
CA CYS A 441 4.10 -7.74 1.39
C CYS A 441 4.28 -6.77 0.23
N LEU A 442 3.74 -5.55 0.36
CA LEU A 442 3.70 -4.56 -0.70
C LEU A 442 5.06 -3.91 -0.99
N SER A 443 6.07 -4.05 -0.12
CA SER A 443 7.44 -3.58 -0.41
C SER A 443 7.97 -4.15 -1.73
N PHE A 444 7.52 -5.34 -2.15
CA PHE A 444 7.91 -6.00 -3.39
C PHE A 444 6.99 -5.71 -4.59
N ALA A 445 5.92 -4.93 -4.40
CA ALA A 445 5.08 -4.47 -5.50
C ALA A 445 5.65 -3.20 -6.15
N ASP A 446 5.49 -3.03 -7.45
CA ASP A 446 5.88 -1.82 -8.16
C ASP A 446 4.84 -0.72 -8.05
N ALA A 447 3.59 -1.12 -7.91
CA ALA A 447 2.45 -0.25 -7.63
C ALA A 447 1.33 -1.04 -6.96
N TYR A 448 0.39 -0.32 -6.36
CA TYR A 448 -0.86 -0.93 -5.93
C TYR A 448 -2.08 -0.20 -6.49
N LEU A 449 -3.17 -0.95 -6.63
CA LEU A 449 -4.49 -0.48 -7.01
C LEU A 449 -5.42 -0.66 -5.84
N ASP A 450 -6.11 0.42 -5.45
CA ASP A 450 -7.10 0.38 -4.37
C ASP A 450 -8.30 1.28 -4.70
N GLY A 451 -9.37 1.18 -3.92
CA GLY A 451 -10.57 2.03 -4.05
C GLY A 451 -11.86 1.24 -4.28
N GLU A 452 -11.81 -0.06 -4.54
CA GLU A 452 -13.00 -0.87 -4.77
C GLU A 452 -13.96 -0.87 -3.58
N HIS A 453 -13.44 -0.88 -2.35
CA HIS A 453 -14.22 -0.75 -1.13
C HIS A 453 -14.97 0.58 -1.01
N ILE A 454 -14.51 1.64 -1.69
CA ILE A 454 -15.22 2.92 -1.76
C ILE A 454 -16.38 2.82 -2.74
N CYS A 455 -16.28 1.95 -3.75
CA CYS A 455 -17.29 1.71 -4.77
C CYS A 455 -18.45 0.83 -4.32
N GLY A 456 -18.22 0.00 -3.34
CA GLY A 456 -19.11 -1.08 -2.91
C GLY A 456 -20.40 -0.67 -2.20
N TYR A 457 -20.69 0.64 -2.03
CA TYR A 457 -21.85 1.13 -1.32
C TYR A 457 -23.04 1.36 -2.27
N PRO A 458 -24.02 0.44 -2.33
CA PRO A 458 -25.19 0.61 -3.20
C PRO A 458 -26.10 1.78 -2.81
N GLU A 459 -26.01 2.25 -1.57
CA GLU A 459 -26.89 3.29 -1.02
C GLU A 459 -26.39 4.72 -1.20
N THR A 460 -25.16 4.85 -1.61
CA THR A 460 -24.55 6.17 -1.84
C THR A 460 -23.79 6.09 -3.15
N ASN A 461 -24.05 6.78 -4.17
CA ASN A 461 -23.23 6.93 -5.37
C ASN A 461 -21.76 7.27 -4.97
N SER A 462 -21.04 6.31 -4.52
CA SER A 462 -20.11 6.38 -3.39
C SER A 462 -18.72 6.86 -3.73
N HIS A 463 -18.24 6.71 -4.97
CA HIS A 463 -17.01 7.37 -5.40
C HIS A 463 -17.06 8.87 -5.30
N LEU A 464 -18.28 9.39 -5.40
CA LEU A 464 -18.55 10.81 -5.50
C LEU A 464 -18.67 11.46 -4.13
N ASN A 465 -18.98 10.66 -3.12
CA ASN A 465 -19.28 11.18 -1.78
C ASN A 465 -18.09 11.19 -0.82
N THR A 466 -16.88 10.86 -1.27
CA THR A 466 -15.68 10.87 -0.41
C THR A 466 -15.47 12.23 0.26
N TYR A 467 -15.76 13.32 -0.43
CA TYR A 467 -15.60 14.66 0.12
C TYR A 467 -16.58 14.96 1.27
N ASN A 468 -17.81 14.47 1.17
CA ASN A 468 -18.86 14.68 2.18
C ASN A 468 -19.24 13.42 2.96
N ASN A 469 -18.52 12.31 2.75
CA ASN A 469 -18.81 11.07 3.46
C ASN A 469 -18.27 11.15 4.90
N PRO A 470 -19.13 11.11 5.92
CA PRO A 470 -18.69 11.19 7.32
C PRO A 470 -17.88 9.97 7.76
N THR A 471 -17.92 8.88 7.00
CA THR A 471 -17.26 7.62 7.33
C THR A 471 -15.98 7.36 6.53
N TYR A 472 -15.83 7.99 5.34
CA TYR A 472 -14.60 7.92 4.54
C TYR A 472 -14.22 9.34 4.10
N THR A 473 -13.44 10.00 4.93
CA THR A 473 -13.05 11.40 4.75
C THR A 473 -11.87 11.55 3.78
N ILE A 474 -11.55 12.78 3.42
CA ILE A 474 -10.37 13.08 2.62
C ILE A 474 -9.06 12.68 3.35
N GLU A 475 -9.06 12.71 4.68
CA GLU A 475 -7.96 12.19 5.51
C GLU A 475 -7.86 10.67 5.42
N SER A 476 -8.99 9.96 5.39
CA SER A 476 -9.01 8.50 5.14
C SER A 476 -8.44 8.18 3.77
N PHE A 477 -8.79 8.95 2.75
CA PHE A 477 -8.22 8.83 1.41
C PHE A 477 -6.70 9.06 1.43
N ARG A 478 -6.23 10.12 2.09
CA ARG A 478 -4.79 10.40 2.22
C ARG A 478 -4.04 9.32 3.00
N ALA A 479 -4.63 8.79 4.06
CA ALA A 479 -4.02 7.72 4.85
C ALA A 479 -3.78 6.44 4.05
N GLN A 480 -4.63 6.14 3.07
CA GLN A 480 -4.65 4.86 2.37
C GLN A 480 -4.18 4.96 0.91
N MET A 481 -4.58 6.02 0.18
CA MET A 481 -4.60 5.98 -1.29
C MET A 481 -3.41 6.66 -1.95
N ILE A 482 -2.70 7.59 -1.31
CA ILE A 482 -1.70 8.39 -2.03
C ILE A 482 -0.39 7.66 -2.35
N GLY A 483 -0.04 6.62 -1.60
CA GLY A 483 1.12 5.76 -1.86
C GLY A 483 2.49 6.36 -1.53
N HIS A 484 2.62 7.68 -1.55
CA HIS A 484 3.88 8.39 -1.31
C HIS A 484 4.48 8.05 0.06
N GLN A 485 3.69 8.04 1.13
CA GLN A 485 4.08 7.68 2.49
C GLN A 485 4.55 6.23 2.62
N PHE A 486 4.21 5.37 1.65
CA PHE A 486 4.64 3.97 1.62
C PHE A 486 5.85 3.74 0.70
N GLY A 487 6.14 4.69 -0.22
CA GLY A 487 7.15 4.54 -1.27
C GLY A 487 6.71 3.61 -2.39
N ILE A 488 5.38 3.43 -2.56
CA ILE A 488 4.79 2.55 -3.57
C ILE A 488 3.73 3.35 -4.31
N PRO A 489 3.88 3.59 -5.62
CA PRO A 489 2.88 4.32 -6.40
C PRO A 489 1.50 3.70 -6.25
N ALA A 490 0.50 4.53 -6.05
CA ALA A 490 -0.89 4.13 -5.93
C ALA A 490 -1.70 4.55 -7.16
N PHE A 491 -2.64 3.70 -7.52
CA PHE A 491 -3.62 3.97 -8.56
C PHE A 491 -5.01 3.87 -7.96
N TYR A 492 -5.87 4.83 -8.31
CA TYR A 492 -7.23 4.85 -7.82
C TYR A 492 -8.14 4.06 -8.77
N LEU A 493 -8.66 2.95 -8.25
CA LEU A 493 -9.63 2.13 -8.99
C LEU A 493 -10.95 2.86 -9.10
N LYS A 494 -11.31 3.20 -10.32
CA LYS A 494 -12.66 3.59 -10.67
C LYS A 494 -13.41 2.32 -11.09
N TYR A 495 -14.35 1.89 -10.28
CA TYR A 495 -15.16 0.73 -10.62
C TYR A 495 -16.43 1.17 -11.35
N PRO A 496 -16.63 0.83 -12.64
CA PRO A 496 -17.82 1.21 -13.37
C PRO A 496 -19.01 0.41 -12.84
N LYS A 497 -19.89 1.08 -12.11
CA LYS A 497 -21.22 0.55 -11.80
C LYS A 497 -22.22 1.03 -12.84
N LYS A 498 -23.35 0.33 -12.96
CA LYS A 498 -24.48 0.80 -13.75
C LYS A 498 -24.84 2.23 -13.35
N GLY A 499 -24.76 3.19 -14.28
CA GLY A 499 -24.93 4.62 -14.02
C GLY A 499 -23.63 5.38 -13.73
N PHE A 500 -22.45 4.76 -13.90
CA PHE A 500 -21.15 5.43 -13.80
C PHE A 500 -20.90 6.23 -15.10
N GLU A 501 -20.95 7.53 -14.98
CA GLU A 501 -20.89 8.43 -16.13
C GLU A 501 -19.50 9.06 -16.32
N ALA A 502 -19.28 9.75 -17.44
CA ALA A 502 -18.04 10.47 -17.74
C ALA A 502 -17.66 11.47 -16.63
N GLU A 503 -18.65 12.04 -15.95
CA GLU A 503 -18.43 12.94 -14.80
C GLU A 503 -17.77 12.21 -13.63
N ASP A 504 -18.15 10.97 -13.37
CA ASP A 504 -17.58 10.17 -12.30
C ASP A 504 -16.12 9.83 -12.56
N VAL A 505 -15.79 9.49 -13.82
CA VAL A 505 -14.42 9.26 -14.28
C VAL A 505 -13.56 10.51 -14.08
N ARG A 506 -14.10 11.66 -14.46
CA ARG A 506 -13.44 12.96 -14.29
C ARG A 506 -13.19 13.27 -12.82
N ARG A 507 -14.17 13.05 -11.95
CA ARG A 507 -14.06 13.26 -10.50
C ARG A 507 -13.01 12.35 -9.87
N CYS A 508 -13.00 11.05 -10.18
CA CYS A 508 -11.95 10.13 -9.73
C CYS A 508 -10.56 10.58 -10.19
N SER A 509 -10.47 11.09 -11.42
CA SER A 509 -9.22 11.62 -11.97
C SER A 509 -8.78 12.90 -11.25
N ALA A 510 -9.72 13.79 -10.91
CA ALA A 510 -9.43 14.99 -10.12
C ALA A 510 -8.88 14.64 -8.72
N TYR A 511 -9.50 13.64 -8.05
CA TYR A 511 -8.98 13.10 -6.79
C TYR A 511 -7.56 12.55 -6.96
N ALA A 512 -7.34 11.68 -7.93
CA ALA A 512 -6.03 11.08 -8.15
C ALA A 512 -4.95 12.16 -8.39
N LEU A 513 -5.18 13.04 -9.36
CA LEU A 513 -4.19 14.02 -9.79
C LEU A 513 -3.80 15.03 -8.71
N VAL A 514 -4.76 15.56 -7.96
CA VAL A 514 -4.44 16.55 -6.90
C VAL A 514 -3.76 15.92 -5.69
N HIS A 515 -3.88 14.60 -5.53
CA HIS A 515 -3.18 13.85 -4.50
C HIS A 515 -1.84 13.25 -4.96
N GLY A 516 -1.37 13.61 -6.16
CA GLY A 516 -0.10 13.10 -6.69
C GLY A 516 -0.16 11.63 -7.12
N MET A 517 -1.34 11.15 -7.48
CA MET A 517 -1.55 9.82 -8.04
C MET A 517 -1.76 9.90 -9.56
N SER A 518 -1.44 8.81 -10.26
CA SER A 518 -1.80 8.70 -11.68
C SER A 518 -3.21 8.10 -11.81
N PRO A 519 -4.12 8.74 -12.56
CA PRO A 519 -5.40 8.12 -12.89
C PRO A 519 -5.17 6.99 -13.91
N ILE A 520 -6.00 5.94 -13.85
CA ILE A 520 -5.96 4.84 -14.82
C ILE A 520 -6.87 5.06 -16.04
N SER A 521 -7.37 6.29 -16.23
CA SER A 521 -8.25 6.65 -17.34
C SER A 521 -7.47 7.09 -18.55
N LEU A 522 -7.72 6.48 -19.71
CA LEU A 522 -7.16 6.89 -21.01
C LEU A 522 -7.62 8.28 -21.50
N ASP A 523 -8.65 8.85 -20.90
CA ASP A 523 -9.14 10.18 -21.25
C ASP A 523 -8.46 11.28 -20.43
N HIS A 524 -7.92 10.95 -19.26
CA HIS A 524 -7.39 11.92 -18.31
C HIS A 524 -5.89 11.77 -18.02
N ALA A 525 -5.40 10.54 -17.90
CA ALA A 525 -4.00 10.27 -17.57
C ALA A 525 -2.99 10.79 -18.62
N PRO A 526 -3.20 10.61 -19.93
CA PRO A 526 -2.24 11.04 -20.94
C PRO A 526 -1.93 12.53 -20.93
N VAL A 527 -2.93 13.36 -20.65
CA VAL A 527 -2.74 14.82 -20.56
C VAL A 527 -1.79 15.17 -19.42
N PHE A 528 -1.95 14.53 -18.27
CA PHE A 528 -1.06 14.74 -17.13
C PHE A 528 0.35 14.17 -17.41
N TRP A 529 0.46 12.95 -17.92
CA TRP A 529 1.76 12.32 -18.21
C TRP A 529 2.58 13.18 -19.17
N LYS A 530 1.95 13.69 -20.23
CA LYS A 530 2.61 14.58 -21.18
C LYS A 530 3.03 15.89 -20.51
N ALA A 531 2.13 16.54 -19.79
CA ALA A 531 2.44 17.79 -19.09
C ALA A 531 3.58 17.62 -18.08
N TYR A 532 3.56 16.52 -17.32
CA TYR A 532 4.58 16.19 -16.35
C TYR A 532 5.96 15.93 -16.99
N ALA A 533 5.98 15.16 -18.09
CA ALA A 533 7.21 14.88 -18.84
C ALA A 533 7.76 16.15 -19.51
N ASP A 534 6.95 16.92 -20.22
CA ASP A 534 7.34 18.17 -20.89
C ASP A 534 7.90 19.19 -19.87
N PHE A 535 7.31 19.23 -18.68
CA PHE A 535 7.77 20.10 -17.58
C PHE A 535 9.06 19.61 -16.94
N GLY A 536 9.46 18.35 -17.14
CA GLY A 536 10.55 17.70 -16.40
C GLY A 536 10.16 17.43 -14.94
N GLY A 537 8.97 16.92 -14.75
CA GLY A 537 8.36 16.69 -13.43
C GLY A 537 9.14 15.73 -12.54
N SER A 538 9.95 14.83 -13.11
CA SER A 538 10.84 13.94 -12.35
C SER A 538 11.90 14.67 -11.52
N GLU A 539 12.24 15.90 -11.90
CA GLU A 539 13.19 16.77 -11.20
C GLU A 539 12.46 17.83 -10.34
N ALA A 540 11.13 17.86 -10.39
CA ALA A 540 10.35 18.84 -9.69
C ALA A 540 10.14 18.46 -8.21
N ARG A 541 10.15 19.47 -7.36
CA ARG A 541 9.71 19.34 -5.98
C ARG A 541 8.18 19.40 -5.92
N TRP A 542 7.55 18.34 -5.45
CA TRP A 542 6.10 18.31 -5.24
C TRP A 542 5.70 18.94 -3.92
N ILE A 543 4.72 19.85 -3.95
CA ILE A 543 4.08 20.45 -2.78
C ILE A 543 2.58 20.21 -2.91
N PRO A 544 2.01 19.29 -2.12
CA PRO A 544 0.57 19.04 -2.12
C PRO A 544 -0.22 20.15 -1.43
N TYR A 545 -1.52 20.22 -1.70
CA TYR A 545 -2.43 21.24 -1.17
C TYR A 545 -2.54 21.26 0.38
N TRP A 546 -2.13 20.22 1.07
CA TRP A 546 -2.12 20.14 2.53
C TRP A 546 -0.80 20.57 3.17
N GLN A 547 0.18 20.98 2.38
CA GLN A 547 1.44 21.53 2.83
C GLN A 547 1.55 23.00 2.47
N ASP A 548 2.18 23.77 3.36
CA ASP A 548 2.52 25.15 3.09
C ASP A 548 3.74 25.25 2.17
N GLY A 549 3.96 26.46 1.61
CA GLY A 549 5.16 26.77 0.84
C GLY A 549 4.99 26.68 -0.67
N SER A 550 3.78 26.38 -1.21
CA SER A 550 3.53 26.51 -2.65
C SER A 550 3.65 27.98 -3.09
N PRO A 551 4.41 28.27 -4.17
CA PRO A 551 4.48 29.61 -4.75
C PRO A 551 3.18 29.99 -5.44
N VAL A 552 2.33 29.02 -5.78
CA VAL A 552 1.01 29.26 -6.36
C VAL A 552 -0.03 29.28 -5.24
N LYS A 553 -0.84 30.32 -5.20
CA LYS A 553 -1.89 30.52 -4.20
C LYS A 553 -3.26 30.58 -4.85
N CYS A 554 -4.27 30.16 -4.09
CA CYS A 554 -5.68 30.18 -4.45
C CYS A 554 -6.47 30.92 -3.38
N ASP A 555 -7.37 31.84 -3.78
CA ASP A 555 -8.21 32.61 -2.86
C ASP A 555 -9.41 31.79 -2.34
N ASN A 556 -9.74 30.67 -2.99
CA ASN A 556 -10.85 29.82 -2.58
C ASN A 556 -10.34 28.54 -1.86
N LYS A 557 -10.67 28.42 -0.57
CA LYS A 557 -10.25 27.30 0.30
C LYS A 557 -10.80 25.93 -0.11
N ASP A 558 -11.91 25.89 -0.84
CA ASP A 558 -12.54 24.64 -1.28
C ASP A 558 -11.87 24.07 -2.53
N VAL A 559 -11.14 24.90 -3.26
CA VAL A 559 -10.28 24.48 -4.38
C VAL A 559 -8.99 23.87 -3.82
N LYS A 560 -8.66 22.67 -4.26
CA LYS A 560 -7.42 21.97 -3.90
C LYS A 560 -6.36 22.21 -4.97
N LEU A 561 -5.14 22.61 -4.54
CA LEU A 561 -4.06 23.02 -5.43
C LEU A 561 -2.75 22.36 -5.03
N SER A 562 -2.24 21.45 -5.85
CA SER A 562 -0.94 20.79 -5.67
C SER A 562 0.03 21.20 -6.78
N SER A 563 1.29 21.45 -6.41
CA SER A 563 2.27 22.07 -7.32
C SER A 563 3.52 21.21 -7.46
N TYR A 564 4.07 21.14 -8.68
CA TYR A 564 5.39 20.61 -9.00
C TYR A 564 6.27 21.81 -9.39
N ILE A 565 7.37 22.02 -8.67
CA ILE A 565 8.17 23.24 -8.74
C ILE A 565 9.55 22.91 -9.29
N ARG A 566 9.98 23.65 -10.32
CA ARG A 566 11.36 23.68 -10.81
C ARG A 566 11.85 25.13 -10.79
N CYS A 567 12.79 25.42 -9.88
CA CYS A 567 13.38 26.76 -9.81
C CYS A 567 14.04 27.14 -11.15
N GLY A 568 13.83 28.38 -11.59
CA GLY A 568 14.30 28.91 -12.88
C GLY A 568 13.48 28.44 -14.08
N ARG A 569 12.56 27.48 -13.94
CA ARG A 569 11.77 26.95 -15.05
C ARG A 569 10.27 27.19 -14.88
N GLY A 570 9.73 27.07 -13.67
CA GLY A 570 8.33 27.35 -13.42
C GLY A 570 7.63 26.43 -12.45
N VAL A 571 6.29 26.39 -12.57
CA VAL A 571 5.43 25.57 -11.72
C VAL A 571 4.36 24.89 -12.58
N LEU A 572 4.28 23.56 -12.52
CA LEU A 572 3.14 22.80 -12.98
C LEU A 572 2.19 22.61 -11.80
N THR A 573 0.95 23.03 -11.95
CA THR A 573 -0.04 22.99 -10.88
C THR A 573 -1.28 22.21 -11.30
N VAL A 574 -1.68 21.26 -10.45
CA VAL A 574 -2.99 20.59 -10.55
C VAL A 574 -3.94 21.29 -9.60
N ILE A 575 -5.06 21.75 -10.15
CA ILE A 575 -6.10 22.49 -9.43
C ILE A 575 -7.41 21.70 -9.58
N ALA A 576 -8.05 21.34 -8.47
CA ALA A 576 -9.22 20.48 -8.47
C ALA A 576 -10.37 21.05 -7.63
N ASN A 577 -11.57 20.92 -8.16
CA ASN A 577 -12.82 21.05 -7.43
C ASN A 577 -13.32 19.65 -7.06
N LEU A 578 -13.17 19.25 -5.82
CA LEU A 578 -13.65 17.96 -5.34
C LEU A 578 -15.10 18.01 -4.84
N THR A 579 -15.73 19.18 -4.84
CA THR A 579 -17.10 19.41 -4.37
C THR A 579 -18.16 19.08 -5.41
N TYR A 580 -19.42 19.20 -5.04
CA TYR A 580 -20.60 19.02 -5.92
C TYR A 580 -21.18 20.33 -6.45
N ALA A 581 -20.55 21.47 -6.14
CA ALA A 581 -20.95 22.77 -6.62
C ALA A 581 -19.87 23.34 -7.56
N PRO A 582 -20.23 24.17 -8.54
CA PRO A 582 -19.25 24.91 -9.33
C PRO A 582 -18.48 25.88 -8.43
N LEU A 583 -17.19 26.03 -8.66
CA LEU A 583 -16.31 26.95 -7.92
C LEU A 583 -15.63 27.92 -8.88
N SER A 584 -15.51 29.17 -8.42
CA SER A 584 -14.66 30.19 -9.04
C SER A 584 -13.48 30.46 -8.12
N ALA A 585 -12.31 30.65 -8.69
CA ALA A 585 -11.10 30.95 -7.93
C ALA A 585 -10.15 31.86 -8.70
N THR A 586 -9.41 32.68 -7.96
CA THR A 586 -8.29 33.48 -8.46
C THR A 586 -6.99 32.80 -8.05
N ILE A 587 -6.20 32.46 -9.04
CA ILE A 587 -4.88 31.85 -8.84
C ILE A 587 -3.81 32.91 -9.03
N SER A 588 -2.86 32.99 -8.12
CA SER A 588 -1.71 33.90 -8.18
C SER A 588 -0.40 33.13 -8.03
N LEU A 589 0.65 33.60 -8.71
CA LEU A 589 2.01 33.07 -8.59
C LEU A 589 2.91 34.11 -7.92
N ASN A 590 3.66 33.68 -6.91
CA ASN A 590 4.82 34.42 -6.41
C ASN A 590 6.06 34.00 -7.22
N SER A 591 6.36 34.72 -8.30
CA SER A 591 7.45 34.41 -9.24
C SER A 591 8.84 34.44 -8.59
N SER A 592 9.04 35.28 -7.55
CA SER A 592 10.31 35.36 -6.85
C SER A 592 10.67 34.08 -6.09
N GLN A 593 9.68 33.29 -5.66
CA GLN A 593 9.92 32.00 -4.99
C GLN A 593 10.37 30.86 -5.94
N VAL A 594 10.26 31.08 -7.23
CA VAL A 594 10.64 30.09 -8.29
C VAL A 594 11.71 30.61 -9.22
N ASP A 595 12.26 31.81 -8.94
CA ASP A 595 13.33 32.45 -9.70
C ASP A 595 12.98 32.59 -11.21
N LEU A 596 11.71 32.91 -11.51
CA LEU A 596 11.27 33.21 -12.88
C LEU A 596 11.64 34.65 -13.24
N LYS A 597 12.33 34.80 -14.38
CA LYS A 597 12.70 36.09 -14.96
C LYS A 597 11.73 36.49 -16.05
N GLY A 598 11.53 37.80 -16.23
CA GLY A 598 10.68 38.32 -17.29
C GLY A 598 9.17 38.20 -17.04
N GLU A 599 8.40 38.26 -18.11
CA GLU A 599 6.96 38.12 -18.07
C GLU A 599 6.56 36.65 -17.86
N VAL A 600 5.57 36.41 -17.01
CA VAL A 600 5.08 35.05 -16.71
C VAL A 600 3.88 34.75 -17.58
N VAL A 601 3.89 33.59 -18.21
CA VAL A 601 2.79 33.03 -19.01
C VAL A 601 2.15 31.87 -18.23
N VAL A 602 0.82 31.77 -18.33
CA VAL A 602 0.06 30.63 -17.79
C VAL A 602 -0.60 29.88 -18.92
N ARG A 603 -0.34 28.58 -18.99
CA ARG A 603 -0.92 27.70 -20.01
C ARG A 603 -1.85 26.66 -19.36
N ASP A 604 -3.10 26.61 -19.80
CA ASP A 604 -4.00 25.49 -19.53
C ASP A 604 -3.63 24.34 -20.48
N VAL A 605 -3.02 23.29 -19.93
CA VAL A 605 -2.45 22.19 -20.74
C VAL A 605 -3.53 21.39 -21.44
N ALA A 606 -4.66 21.12 -20.76
CA ALA A 606 -5.74 20.31 -21.31
C ALA A 606 -6.41 20.99 -22.53
N LYS A 607 -6.51 22.31 -22.48
CA LYS A 607 -7.09 23.11 -23.56
C LYS A 607 -6.07 23.63 -24.58
N ASN A 608 -4.78 23.46 -24.30
CA ASN A 608 -3.67 24.03 -25.04
C ASN A 608 -3.84 25.57 -25.24
N GLN A 609 -4.28 26.27 -24.21
CA GLN A 609 -4.63 27.67 -24.25
C GLN A 609 -3.76 28.48 -23.27
N THR A 610 -3.24 29.61 -23.76
CA THR A 610 -2.61 30.60 -22.89
C THR A 610 -3.70 31.43 -22.20
N LEU A 611 -3.61 31.55 -20.89
CA LEU A 611 -4.51 32.35 -20.08
C LEU A 611 -3.88 33.69 -19.80
N LEU A 612 -4.72 34.74 -19.88
CA LEU A 612 -4.28 36.10 -19.59
C LEU A 612 -4.06 36.28 -18.07
N LEU A 613 -2.89 36.82 -17.70
CA LEU A 613 -2.59 37.29 -16.37
C LEU A 613 -2.96 38.76 -16.24
N ASN A 614 -3.82 39.07 -15.28
CA ASN A 614 -4.12 40.43 -14.86
C ASN A 614 -3.47 40.68 -13.50
N ASP A 615 -2.48 41.56 -13.42
CA ASP A 615 -1.70 41.83 -12.20
C ASP A 615 -1.14 40.55 -11.54
N GLY A 616 -0.57 39.63 -12.34
CA GLY A 616 -0.01 38.36 -11.85
C GLY A 616 -1.05 37.35 -11.37
N ARG A 617 -2.33 37.53 -11.74
CA ARG A 617 -3.45 36.68 -11.32
C ARG A 617 -4.24 36.16 -12.53
N VAL A 618 -4.76 34.93 -12.40
CA VAL A 618 -5.65 34.33 -13.36
C VAL A 618 -6.93 33.87 -12.68
N LYS A 619 -8.08 34.23 -13.24
CA LYS A 619 -9.39 33.74 -12.78
C LYS A 619 -9.71 32.43 -13.49
N ILE A 620 -10.17 31.47 -12.77
CA ILE A 620 -10.58 30.15 -13.28
C ILE A 620 -11.96 29.75 -12.76
N GLU A 621 -12.68 29.05 -13.60
CA GLU A 621 -13.94 28.39 -13.25
C GLU A 621 -13.72 26.87 -13.27
N LEU A 622 -14.28 26.17 -12.29
CA LEU A 622 -14.18 24.73 -12.08
C LEU A 622 -15.57 24.13 -11.87
N ASP A 623 -16.00 23.32 -12.81
CA ASP A 623 -17.22 22.52 -12.65
C ASP A 623 -17.10 21.54 -11.46
N PRO A 624 -18.20 21.03 -10.93
CA PRO A 624 -18.18 19.98 -9.91
C PRO A 624 -17.34 18.78 -10.34
N GLY A 625 -16.45 18.28 -9.47
CA GLY A 625 -15.61 17.13 -9.75
C GLY A 625 -14.64 17.31 -10.92
N SER A 626 -14.28 18.54 -11.28
CA SER A 626 -13.34 18.83 -12.36
C SER A 626 -11.95 19.24 -11.86
N TYR A 627 -11.02 19.29 -12.80
CA TYR A 627 -9.66 19.75 -12.54
C TYR A 627 -9.09 20.53 -13.73
N LYS A 628 -8.03 21.29 -13.47
CA LYS A 628 -7.18 21.94 -14.48
C LYS A 628 -5.73 21.62 -14.20
N ILE A 629 -4.93 21.57 -15.26
CA ILE A 629 -3.47 21.48 -15.19
C ILE A 629 -2.93 22.76 -15.82
N LEU A 630 -2.34 23.61 -14.97
CA LEU A 630 -1.75 24.88 -15.39
C LEU A 630 -0.24 24.81 -15.27
N VAL A 631 0.46 25.34 -16.28
CA VAL A 631 1.90 25.55 -16.26
C VAL A 631 2.18 27.05 -16.25
N PHE A 632 2.92 27.49 -15.26
CA PHE A 632 3.45 28.85 -15.12
C PHE A 632 4.93 28.82 -15.53
N SER A 633 5.31 29.58 -16.54
CA SER A 633 6.70 29.66 -17.04
C SER A 633 7.04 31.10 -17.44
N GLY A 634 8.34 31.41 -17.58
CA GLY A 634 8.81 32.65 -18.23
C GLY A 634 8.57 32.62 -19.73
N VAL A 635 8.53 33.79 -20.36
CA VAL A 635 8.30 33.95 -21.82
C VAL A 635 9.48 33.44 -22.67
N ASP A 636 10.68 33.32 -22.09
CA ASP A 636 11.91 32.94 -22.79
C ASP A 636 12.19 31.42 -22.82
N GLU A 637 11.22 30.59 -22.45
CA GLU A 637 11.36 29.12 -22.48
C GLU A 637 10.34 28.43 -23.43
#